data_16ea3509237743df76170984631943ab
#
_entry.id   16ea3509237743df76170984631943ab
#
_cell.length_a   1.000
_cell.length_b   1.000
_cell.length_c   1.000
_cell.angle_alpha   90.00
_cell.angle_beta   90.00
_cell.angle_gamma   90.00
#
_symmetry.space_group_name_H-M   'P 1'
#
loop_
_entity.id
_entity.type
_entity.pdbx_description
1 polymer ?
#
loop_
_entity_poly.entity_id
_entity_poly.type
_entity_poly.pdbx_seq_one_letter_code
_entity_poly.pdbx_strand_id
1 'polypeptide(L)'
;SDLDLENMAVPMSADSSQLAAIAAAGSGQSFVLHGPPGTGKSQTITNMIANALYNDKSVLFVAEKMAALNVVQKRLANLGLDPFCLELHSNKTNKTTVLAELDKALEVGKIKSPEEYSAEAARLKAQKAQLNDTITALHEKRNCGVTLYEAISAYERSISEKDKISVSKDILTNIAKETLDRFSDLVHRYSIAIAETGDFADFPLKDIGITSYSMEQRDKFHTEAADLAQKATASSKCAQTLAQAYSYSGDLDKTAVKMLSDIYKASTADGELLDGLLCAPHYDITLQKIKDTLAIGKEYTALCTDILSHFEKSIFDFPASESKMLYKQAEQSWFLPKAMKLGKLVKSLKLHAKDPASVTKANLGEILDKLCTISEKKDFLRSLPSDVTALLTGIYMNEQTDWNVLEKAVSKTDSIMNAIKQKAGADPAQMAQTIGKANCTSEGQALSSFLEKLSAFEDSFSANMTAIEASEDWLGLSAEKLNTYAENADKLRYAAQFNSVDKELSDNGLSGVSESYRTGNVDSENVEKAFSCTVNYQLALMIINGDKRLSQFSSNSANDLITQFKDTLDKFSRLTIQELLARLSAKIPAQGSACASTSEMGILKRAIKSNGRMMSLRSLFDKIPNLLRKLCPCMLMSPISVAQYIDPSFPKFDLVIFDEASQLPTAEAAGTIARGENVVIVGD
;
A
#
# COMPACT_ATOMS: atom_id res chain seq x y z
N SER A 1 -31.53 16.27 -2.89
CA SER A 1 -32.70 16.28 -3.81
C SER A 1 -32.59 17.48 -4.73
N ASP A 2 -32.63 17.23 -6.04
CA ASP A 2 -32.62 18.26 -7.10
C ASP A 2 -33.97 18.97 -7.14
N LEU A 3 -34.25 19.74 -6.10
CA LEU A 3 -35.41 20.63 -6.09
C LEU A 3 -35.10 21.78 -7.05
N ASP A 4 -35.93 21.92 -8.07
CA ASP A 4 -35.81 22.98 -9.05
C ASP A 4 -36.28 24.30 -8.43
N LEU A 5 -35.35 25.04 -7.83
CA LEU A 5 -35.64 26.33 -7.18
C LEU A 5 -36.10 27.41 -8.17
N GLU A 6 -35.93 27.24 -9.47
CA GLU A 6 -36.43 28.16 -10.49
C GLU A 6 -37.98 28.09 -10.62
N ASN A 7 -38.56 26.92 -10.35
CA ASN A 7 -39.98 26.66 -10.45
C ASN A 7 -40.65 26.59 -9.07
N MET A 8 -39.96 26.92 -8.00
CA MET A 8 -40.48 26.95 -6.63
C MET A 8 -40.33 28.34 -5.99
N ALA A 9 -41.44 28.92 -5.56
CA ALA A 9 -41.38 30.13 -4.75
C ALA A 9 -41.35 29.77 -3.25
N VAL A 10 -40.15 29.94 -2.65
CA VAL A 10 -39.94 29.74 -1.21
C VAL A 10 -39.43 31.06 -0.61
N PRO A 11 -40.34 32.00 -0.31
CA PRO A 11 -39.92 33.33 0.15
C PRO A 11 -39.42 33.36 1.59
N MET A 12 -39.68 32.32 2.40
CA MET A 12 -39.20 32.20 3.76
C MET A 12 -38.21 31.04 3.87
N SER A 13 -37.26 31.11 4.77
CA SER A 13 -36.29 30.02 5.00
C SER A 13 -36.99 28.68 5.22
N ALA A 14 -36.44 27.60 4.68
CA ALA A 14 -36.98 26.25 4.84
C ALA A 14 -35.86 25.25 4.89
N ASP A 15 -35.95 24.26 5.78
CA ASP A 15 -35.06 23.13 5.82
C ASP A 15 -35.39 22.10 4.73
N SER A 16 -34.57 21.06 4.59
CA SER A 16 -34.73 20.05 3.54
C SER A 16 -36.06 19.28 3.64
N SER A 17 -36.57 19.03 4.84
CA SER A 17 -37.85 18.34 5.05
C SER A 17 -39.05 19.25 4.71
N GLN A 18 -38.96 20.51 5.08
CA GLN A 18 -39.94 21.53 4.72
C GLN A 18 -39.96 21.76 3.20
N LEU A 19 -38.78 21.84 2.56
CA LEU A 19 -38.70 21.98 1.08
C LEU A 19 -39.33 20.77 0.38
N ALA A 20 -39.12 19.56 0.87
CA ALA A 20 -39.75 18.36 0.31
C ALA A 20 -41.29 18.43 0.42
N ALA A 21 -41.81 18.88 1.54
CA ALA A 21 -43.27 19.06 1.74
C ALA A 21 -43.85 20.16 0.82
N ILE A 22 -43.12 21.28 0.63
CA ILE A 22 -43.53 22.35 -0.29
C ILE A 22 -43.55 21.85 -1.75
N ALA A 23 -42.52 21.06 -2.13
CA ALA A 23 -42.48 20.49 -3.47
C ALA A 23 -43.59 19.45 -3.71
N ALA A 24 -43.89 18.60 -2.73
CA ALA A 24 -44.97 17.63 -2.81
C ALA A 24 -46.33 18.31 -2.96
N ALA A 25 -46.63 19.35 -2.16
CA ALA A 25 -47.85 20.16 -2.32
C ALA A 25 -47.91 20.87 -3.68
N GLY A 26 -46.77 21.41 -4.14
CA GLY A 26 -46.64 22.04 -5.44
C GLY A 26 -46.90 21.09 -6.63
N SER A 27 -46.50 19.82 -6.51
CA SER A 27 -46.75 18.78 -7.53
C SER A 27 -48.19 18.21 -7.51
N GLY A 28 -49.03 18.64 -6.55
CA GLY A 28 -50.41 18.18 -6.43
C GLY A 28 -50.56 16.85 -5.70
N GLN A 29 -49.65 16.52 -4.80
CA GLN A 29 -49.79 15.35 -3.94
C GLN A 29 -50.67 15.69 -2.71
N SER A 30 -51.49 14.71 -2.30
CA SER A 30 -52.22 14.78 -1.05
C SER A 30 -51.48 13.97 0.02
N PHE A 31 -51.22 14.59 1.18
CA PHE A 31 -50.44 13.95 2.26
C PHE A 31 -50.76 14.54 3.64
N VAL A 32 -50.31 13.86 4.66
CA VAL A 32 -50.37 14.32 6.06
C VAL A 32 -48.97 14.81 6.45
N LEU A 33 -48.89 16.01 7.01
CA LEU A 33 -47.65 16.61 7.54
C LEU A 33 -47.69 16.61 9.07
N HIS A 34 -46.92 15.75 9.70
CA HIS A 34 -46.71 15.76 11.14
C HIS A 34 -45.54 16.66 11.51
N GLY A 35 -45.76 17.56 12.42
CA GLY A 35 -44.72 18.46 12.91
C GLY A 35 -44.99 18.87 14.36
N PRO A 36 -44.14 18.49 15.32
CA PRO A 36 -44.24 18.96 16.69
C PRO A 36 -44.22 20.49 16.81
N PRO A 37 -44.68 21.05 17.92
CA PRO A 37 -44.59 22.50 18.16
C PRO A 37 -43.14 22.99 18.00
N GLY A 38 -42.96 24.12 17.32
CA GLY A 38 -41.65 24.73 17.09
C GLY A 38 -40.91 24.28 15.81
N THR A 39 -41.41 23.30 15.05
CA THR A 39 -40.81 22.80 13.81
C THR A 39 -41.04 23.66 12.57
N GLY A 40 -41.65 24.84 12.74
CA GLY A 40 -41.88 25.75 11.61
C GLY A 40 -43.11 25.43 10.76
N LYS A 41 -44.13 24.66 11.26
CA LYS A 41 -45.35 24.30 10.52
C LYS A 41 -45.98 25.48 9.78
N SER A 42 -46.27 26.58 10.50
CA SER A 42 -46.91 27.76 9.92
C SER A 42 -46.02 28.43 8.85
N GLN A 43 -44.71 28.33 8.97
CA GLN A 43 -43.76 28.82 7.96
C GLN A 43 -43.81 27.94 6.71
N THR A 44 -43.84 26.62 6.87
CA THR A 44 -43.99 25.64 5.79
C THR A 44 -45.34 25.86 5.06
N ILE A 45 -46.44 26.04 5.80
CA ILE A 45 -47.75 26.35 5.23
C ILE A 45 -47.72 27.66 4.41
N THR A 46 -47.08 28.71 4.94
CA THR A 46 -46.94 29.99 4.23
C THR A 46 -46.18 29.83 2.93
N ASN A 47 -45.05 29.07 2.94
CA ASN A 47 -44.30 28.76 1.72
C ASN A 47 -45.10 27.86 0.75
N MET A 48 -45.91 26.89 1.24
CA MET A 48 -46.80 26.09 0.38
C MET A 48 -47.84 26.98 -0.34
N ILE A 49 -48.45 27.92 0.38
CA ILE A 49 -49.38 28.88 -0.19
C ILE A 49 -48.64 29.73 -1.23
N ALA A 50 -47.54 30.36 -0.87
CA ALA A 50 -46.74 31.19 -1.79
C ALA A 50 -46.33 30.42 -3.06
N ASN A 51 -45.86 29.18 -2.92
CA ASN A 51 -45.48 28.34 -4.04
C ASN A 51 -46.68 27.95 -4.93
N ALA A 52 -47.85 27.65 -4.33
CA ALA A 52 -49.05 27.36 -5.08
C ALA A 52 -49.52 28.60 -5.88
N LEU A 53 -49.52 29.79 -5.27
CA LEU A 53 -49.87 31.05 -5.93
C LEU A 53 -48.88 31.42 -7.07
N TYR A 54 -47.57 31.13 -6.88
CA TYR A 54 -46.54 31.33 -7.90
C TYR A 54 -46.79 30.45 -9.12
N ASN A 55 -47.31 29.24 -8.91
CA ASN A 55 -47.67 28.27 -9.97
C ASN A 55 -49.13 28.38 -10.41
N ASP A 56 -49.72 29.54 -10.31
CA ASP A 56 -51.05 29.84 -10.76
C ASP A 56 -52.19 29.01 -10.10
N LYS A 57 -51.95 28.41 -8.94
CA LYS A 57 -52.87 27.57 -8.21
C LYS A 57 -53.66 28.38 -7.19
N SER A 58 -54.94 28.02 -7.00
CA SER A 58 -55.79 28.55 -5.94
C SER A 58 -55.68 27.72 -4.67
N VAL A 59 -55.69 28.37 -3.52
CA VAL A 59 -55.52 27.75 -2.22
C VAL A 59 -56.67 28.04 -1.29
N LEU A 60 -57.19 27.02 -0.63
CA LEU A 60 -58.12 27.13 0.51
C LEU A 60 -57.39 26.69 1.78
N PHE A 61 -57.01 27.64 2.62
CA PHE A 61 -56.42 27.37 3.92
C PHE A 61 -57.50 27.30 4.98
N VAL A 62 -57.53 26.24 5.76
CA VAL A 62 -58.63 25.95 6.70
C VAL A 62 -58.09 25.66 8.08
N ALA A 63 -58.62 26.38 9.08
CA ALA A 63 -58.33 26.08 10.46
C ALA A 63 -59.60 26.37 11.33
N GLU A 64 -59.81 25.56 12.35
CA GLU A 64 -60.96 25.73 13.24
C GLU A 64 -60.82 27.02 14.07
N LYS A 65 -59.62 27.25 14.62
CA LYS A 65 -59.40 28.40 15.51
C LYS A 65 -58.87 29.61 14.73
N MET A 66 -59.47 30.79 15.11
CA MET A 66 -59.01 32.06 14.52
C MET A 66 -57.58 32.41 14.79
N ALA A 67 -56.97 31.89 15.88
CA ALA A 67 -55.55 32.08 16.17
C ALA A 67 -54.65 31.48 15.09
N ALA A 68 -54.97 30.28 14.58
CA ALA A 68 -54.20 29.62 13.50
C ALA A 68 -54.36 30.40 12.18
N LEU A 69 -55.56 30.82 11.81
CA LEU A 69 -55.80 31.67 10.64
C LEU A 69 -54.97 32.96 10.71
N ASN A 70 -55.00 33.66 11.85
CA ASN A 70 -54.27 34.92 12.05
C ASN A 70 -52.76 34.77 11.95
N VAL A 71 -52.18 33.64 12.39
CA VAL A 71 -50.73 33.40 12.30
C VAL A 71 -50.28 33.30 10.83
N VAL A 72 -51.00 32.53 10.02
CA VAL A 72 -50.71 32.38 8.57
C VAL A 72 -51.01 33.67 7.85
N GLN A 73 -52.14 34.33 8.13
CA GLN A 73 -52.52 35.61 7.53
C GLN A 73 -51.46 36.70 7.78
N LYS A 74 -50.96 36.85 9.03
CA LYS A 74 -49.88 37.81 9.35
C LYS A 74 -48.60 37.50 8.60
N ARG A 75 -48.24 36.22 8.42
CA ARG A 75 -47.06 35.85 7.65
C ARG A 75 -47.24 36.19 6.18
N LEU A 76 -48.40 35.90 5.58
CA LEU A 76 -48.73 36.31 4.20
C LEU A 76 -48.73 37.84 4.03
N ALA A 77 -49.26 38.59 5.01
CA ALA A 77 -49.22 40.03 5.01
C ALA A 77 -47.78 40.59 5.07
N ASN A 78 -46.90 39.97 5.89
CA ASN A 78 -45.46 40.34 5.93
C ASN A 78 -44.75 40.10 4.59
N LEU A 79 -45.27 39.21 3.76
CA LEU A 79 -44.78 38.97 2.39
C LEU A 79 -45.47 39.90 1.36
N GLY A 80 -46.41 40.78 1.79
CA GLY A 80 -47.19 41.65 0.91
C GLY A 80 -48.31 40.93 0.14
N LEU A 81 -48.66 39.71 0.53
CA LEU A 81 -49.66 38.88 -0.13
C LEU A 81 -51.08 39.11 0.37
N ASP A 82 -51.26 39.96 1.39
CA ASP A 82 -52.58 40.25 1.99
C ASP A 82 -53.62 40.72 0.95
N PRO A 83 -53.36 41.52 -0.06
CA PRO A 83 -54.37 41.90 -1.03
C PRO A 83 -54.91 40.74 -1.88
N PHE A 84 -54.17 39.63 -1.95
CA PHE A 84 -54.51 38.43 -2.73
C PHE A 84 -55.10 37.32 -1.88
N CYS A 85 -55.31 37.60 -0.57
CA CYS A 85 -55.86 36.67 0.40
C CYS A 85 -57.20 37.20 0.92
N LEU A 86 -58.22 36.35 0.98
CA LEU A 86 -59.51 36.69 1.52
C LEU A 86 -59.76 35.91 2.82
N GLU A 87 -59.91 36.62 3.94
CA GLU A 87 -60.18 35.99 5.24
C GLU A 87 -61.69 35.99 5.53
N LEU A 88 -62.28 34.80 5.79
CA LEU A 88 -63.67 34.61 6.08
C LEU A 88 -63.88 33.74 7.33
N HIS A 89 -64.19 34.37 8.45
CA HIS A 89 -64.50 33.66 9.70
C HIS A 89 -65.91 33.95 10.19
N SER A 90 -66.70 32.90 10.53
CA SER A 90 -68.15 32.96 10.81
C SER A 90 -68.51 33.96 11.85
N ASN A 91 -67.69 34.24 12.86
CA ASN A 91 -68.00 35.07 14.00
C ASN A 91 -67.69 36.57 13.85
N LYS A 92 -66.97 37.00 12.77
CA LYS A 92 -66.51 38.38 12.56
C LYS A 92 -66.72 38.91 11.17
N THR A 93 -67.13 38.07 10.21
CA THR A 93 -67.22 38.51 8.82
C THR A 93 -68.34 39.40 8.57
N ASN A 94 -68.06 40.72 8.47
CA ASN A 94 -69.07 41.71 8.08
C ASN A 94 -68.94 41.81 6.50
N LYS A 95 -70.12 41.79 5.89
CA LYS A 95 -70.23 41.89 4.43
C LYS A 95 -69.50 43.12 3.83
N THR A 96 -69.61 44.24 4.58
CA THR A 96 -68.88 45.46 4.14
C THR A 96 -67.36 45.33 4.18
N THR A 97 -66.84 44.60 5.17
CA THR A 97 -65.41 44.35 5.27
C THR A 97 -64.92 43.49 4.11
N VAL A 98 -65.63 42.42 3.73
CA VAL A 98 -65.27 41.55 2.58
C VAL A 98 -65.26 42.34 1.26
N LEU A 99 -66.29 43.20 1.09
CA LEU A 99 -66.36 44.04 -0.10
C LEU A 99 -65.27 45.10 -0.13
N ALA A 100 -64.80 45.63 0.99
CA ALA A 100 -63.69 46.54 1.11
C ALA A 100 -62.35 45.82 0.80
N GLU A 101 -62.14 44.55 1.22
CA GLU A 101 -61.00 43.72 0.89
C GLU A 101 -60.94 43.41 -0.61
N LEU A 102 -62.07 43.08 -1.25
CA LEU A 102 -62.17 42.88 -2.71
C LEU A 102 -61.92 44.14 -3.50
N ASP A 103 -62.35 45.31 -2.98
CA ASP A 103 -62.10 46.63 -3.58
C ASP A 103 -60.59 46.96 -3.51
N LYS A 104 -59.98 46.76 -2.35
CA LYS A 104 -58.54 46.91 -2.15
C LYS A 104 -57.73 45.99 -3.10
N ALA A 105 -58.18 44.75 -3.32
CA ALA A 105 -57.58 43.82 -4.25
C ALA A 105 -57.67 44.35 -5.71
N LEU A 106 -58.76 45.02 -6.11
CA LEU A 106 -58.92 45.66 -7.40
C LEU A 106 -57.99 46.88 -7.60
N GLU A 107 -57.62 47.55 -6.51
CA GLU A 107 -56.77 48.77 -6.57
C GLU A 107 -55.26 48.42 -6.67
N VAL A 108 -54.87 47.15 -6.51
CA VAL A 108 -53.47 46.74 -6.65
C VAL A 108 -52.93 47.10 -8.05
N GLY A 109 -51.96 47.98 -8.05
CA GLY A 109 -51.28 48.37 -9.32
C GLY A 109 -50.45 47.23 -9.92
N LYS A 110 -50.21 47.32 -11.22
CA LYS A 110 -49.33 46.37 -11.91
C LYS A 110 -47.88 46.50 -11.38
N ILE A 111 -47.36 45.45 -10.82
CA ILE A 111 -45.98 45.34 -10.34
C ILE A 111 -45.14 44.72 -11.46
N LYS A 112 -43.97 45.29 -11.71
CA LYS A 112 -43.05 44.72 -12.70
C LYS A 112 -42.25 43.57 -12.09
N SER A 113 -42.07 42.52 -12.88
CA SER A 113 -41.12 41.43 -12.54
C SER A 113 -39.70 41.99 -12.45
N PRO A 114 -38.93 41.59 -11.43
CA PRO A 114 -37.56 42.04 -11.28
C PRO A 114 -36.68 41.44 -12.39
N GLU A 115 -35.95 42.30 -13.10
CA GLU A 115 -35.08 41.90 -14.23
C GLU A 115 -33.96 40.95 -13.81
N GLU A 116 -33.52 41.04 -12.53
CA GLU A 116 -32.41 40.22 -12.00
C GLU A 116 -32.87 38.83 -11.54
N TYR A 117 -34.17 38.52 -11.50
CA TYR A 117 -34.67 37.29 -10.89
C TYR A 117 -34.07 36.02 -11.48
N SER A 118 -34.08 35.89 -12.82
CA SER A 118 -33.54 34.72 -13.51
C SER A 118 -32.03 34.62 -13.37
N ALA A 119 -31.29 35.75 -13.35
CA ALA A 119 -29.86 35.77 -13.18
C ALA A 119 -29.44 35.31 -11.80
N GLU A 120 -30.15 35.78 -10.76
CA GLU A 120 -29.86 35.33 -9.37
C GLU A 120 -30.27 33.89 -9.11
N ALA A 121 -31.36 33.40 -9.74
CA ALA A 121 -31.72 31.99 -9.71
C ALA A 121 -30.61 31.10 -10.30
N ALA A 122 -30.09 31.46 -11.46
CA ALA A 122 -29.00 30.76 -12.13
C ALA A 122 -27.71 30.80 -11.28
N ARG A 123 -27.41 31.96 -10.66
CA ARG A 123 -26.26 32.13 -9.78
C ARG A 123 -26.37 31.24 -8.53
N LEU A 124 -27.53 31.21 -7.90
CA LEU A 124 -27.79 30.37 -6.71
C LEU A 124 -27.63 28.89 -7.05
N LYS A 125 -28.14 28.47 -8.21
CA LYS A 125 -28.00 27.10 -8.72
C LYS A 125 -26.53 26.72 -8.95
N ALA A 126 -25.75 27.60 -9.55
CA ALA A 126 -24.31 27.37 -9.78
C ALA A 126 -23.52 27.25 -8.48
N GLN A 127 -23.77 28.14 -7.51
CA GLN A 127 -23.13 28.12 -6.21
C GLN A 127 -23.51 26.84 -5.41
N LYS A 128 -24.79 26.43 -5.47
CA LYS A 128 -25.25 25.17 -4.88
C LYS A 128 -24.55 23.95 -5.50
N ALA A 129 -24.42 23.92 -6.82
CA ALA A 129 -23.71 22.85 -7.52
C ALA A 129 -22.25 22.78 -7.08
N GLN A 130 -21.57 23.92 -7.00
CA GLN A 130 -20.17 23.99 -6.56
C GLN A 130 -19.97 23.49 -5.11
N LEU A 131 -20.89 23.86 -4.19
CA LEU A 131 -20.86 23.37 -2.81
C LEU A 131 -21.12 21.85 -2.76
N ASN A 132 -22.10 21.36 -3.52
CA ASN A 132 -22.41 19.94 -3.59
C ASN A 132 -21.26 19.12 -4.20
N ASP A 133 -20.60 19.64 -5.23
CA ASP A 133 -19.45 18.98 -5.86
C ASP A 133 -18.31 18.78 -4.86
N THR A 134 -18.06 19.77 -4.00
CA THR A 134 -17.05 19.66 -2.94
C THR A 134 -17.44 18.61 -1.90
N ILE A 135 -18.69 18.64 -1.44
CA ILE A 135 -19.20 17.67 -0.46
C ILE A 135 -19.17 16.25 -1.07
N THR A 136 -19.59 16.13 -2.34
CA THR A 136 -19.56 14.86 -3.04
C THR A 136 -18.11 14.35 -3.13
N ALA A 137 -17.17 15.20 -3.49
CA ALA A 137 -15.75 14.81 -3.58
C ALA A 137 -15.17 14.33 -2.23
N LEU A 138 -15.63 14.89 -1.11
CA LEU A 138 -15.23 14.47 0.25
C LEU A 138 -15.77 13.08 0.61
N HIS A 139 -16.98 12.75 0.15
CA HIS A 139 -17.68 11.50 0.52
C HIS A 139 -17.72 10.46 -0.60
N GLU A 140 -17.14 10.74 -1.74
CA GLU A 140 -17.03 9.80 -2.85
C GLU A 140 -16.02 8.70 -2.52
N LYS A 141 -16.45 7.43 -2.59
CA LYS A 141 -15.54 6.29 -2.41
C LYS A 141 -14.58 6.18 -3.56
N ARG A 142 -13.30 6.08 -3.25
CA ARG A 142 -12.22 5.89 -4.22
C ARG A 142 -11.98 4.40 -4.47
N ASN A 143 -11.05 4.08 -5.34
CA ASN A 143 -10.70 2.69 -5.68
C ASN A 143 -10.29 1.87 -4.44
N CYS A 144 -9.62 2.53 -3.50
CA CYS A 144 -9.25 1.96 -2.19
C CYS A 144 -10.44 1.69 -1.25
N GLY A 145 -11.68 1.99 -1.68
CA GLY A 145 -12.90 1.83 -0.86
C GLY A 145 -13.09 2.89 0.22
N VAL A 146 -12.15 3.82 0.39
CA VAL A 146 -12.14 4.85 1.42
C VAL A 146 -12.50 6.21 0.81
N THR A 147 -13.29 7.02 1.52
CA THR A 147 -13.56 8.42 1.20
C THR A 147 -12.47 9.32 1.78
N LEU A 148 -12.32 10.55 1.27
CA LEU A 148 -11.40 11.51 1.88
C LEU A 148 -11.77 11.82 3.34
N TYR A 149 -13.05 11.93 3.62
CA TYR A 149 -13.54 12.17 4.99
C TYR A 149 -13.15 11.03 5.94
N GLU A 150 -13.30 9.78 5.51
CA GLU A 150 -12.91 8.60 6.30
C GLU A 150 -11.38 8.57 6.52
N ALA A 151 -10.59 8.86 5.48
CA ALA A 151 -9.13 8.89 5.57
C ALA A 151 -8.64 9.97 6.56
N ILE A 152 -9.15 11.20 6.46
CA ILE A 152 -8.80 12.28 7.41
C ILE A 152 -9.22 11.90 8.83
N SER A 153 -10.44 11.39 9.00
CA SER A 153 -10.95 11.01 10.33
C SER A 153 -10.16 9.85 10.97
N ALA A 154 -9.67 8.91 10.16
CA ALA A 154 -8.82 7.82 10.64
C ALA A 154 -7.41 8.32 11.00
N TYR A 155 -6.84 9.20 10.17
CA TYR A 155 -5.57 9.87 10.46
C TYR A 155 -5.61 10.65 11.77
N GLU A 156 -6.64 11.48 11.97
CA GLU A 156 -6.81 12.31 13.17
C GLU A 156 -6.90 11.47 14.45
N ARG A 157 -7.61 10.33 14.39
CA ARG A 157 -7.72 9.40 15.53
C ARG A 157 -6.41 8.72 15.90
N SER A 158 -5.50 8.60 14.97
CA SER A 158 -4.21 7.92 15.14
C SER A 158 -3.00 8.85 15.08
N ILE A 159 -3.20 10.16 15.14
CA ILE A 159 -2.17 11.19 14.94
C ILE A 159 -1.01 11.11 15.97
N SER A 160 -1.24 10.52 17.15
CA SER A 160 -0.21 10.26 18.15
C SER A 160 0.89 9.32 17.64
N GLU A 161 0.58 8.50 16.63
CA GLU A 161 1.47 7.50 16.04
C GLU A 161 2.11 7.97 14.73
N LYS A 162 2.00 9.27 14.43
CA LYS A 162 2.55 9.86 13.22
C LYS A 162 4.07 9.63 13.11
N ASP A 163 4.52 9.36 11.90
CA ASP A 163 5.92 9.16 11.51
C ASP A 163 6.64 7.99 12.20
N LYS A 164 5.92 7.11 12.91
CA LYS A 164 6.50 5.92 13.54
C LYS A 164 6.75 4.76 12.58
N ILE A 165 5.97 4.67 11.51
CA ILE A 165 6.08 3.62 10.48
C ILE A 165 6.27 4.26 9.11
N SER A 166 7.11 3.64 8.29
CA SER A 166 7.26 4.01 6.87
C SER A 166 6.51 3.02 5.98
N VAL A 167 5.70 3.55 5.07
CA VAL A 167 5.02 2.76 4.02
C VAL A 167 5.31 3.42 2.68
N SER A 168 5.75 2.64 1.69
CA SER A 168 6.01 3.17 0.35
C SER A 168 4.75 3.70 -0.30
N LYS A 169 4.83 4.90 -0.90
CA LYS A 169 3.71 5.49 -1.65
C LYS A 169 3.32 4.66 -2.87
N ASP A 170 4.29 3.96 -3.46
CA ASP A 170 4.08 3.22 -4.69
C ASP A 170 3.07 2.08 -4.51
N ILE A 171 3.10 1.39 -3.37
CA ILE A 171 2.17 0.29 -3.06
C ILE A 171 0.74 0.77 -2.76
N LEU A 172 0.58 2.05 -2.41
CA LEU A 172 -0.74 2.67 -2.15
C LEU A 172 -1.30 3.36 -3.39
N THR A 173 -0.49 3.57 -4.43
CA THR A 173 -0.95 4.22 -5.66
C THR A 173 -1.96 3.35 -6.38
N ASN A 174 -3.19 3.86 -6.56
CA ASN A 174 -4.32 3.13 -7.15
C ASN A 174 -4.67 1.79 -6.46
N ILE A 175 -4.34 1.66 -5.19
CA ILE A 175 -4.63 0.44 -4.42
C ILE A 175 -6.13 0.12 -4.45
N ALA A 176 -6.45 -1.16 -4.66
CA ALA A 176 -7.81 -1.66 -4.55
C ALA A 176 -8.18 -1.90 -3.08
N LYS A 177 -9.49 -1.83 -2.79
CA LYS A 177 -10.00 -2.05 -1.43
C LYS A 177 -9.54 -3.39 -0.85
N GLU A 178 -9.67 -4.47 -1.62
CA GLU A 178 -9.32 -5.83 -1.18
C GLU A 178 -7.84 -5.96 -0.80
N THR A 179 -6.97 -5.21 -1.48
CA THR A 179 -5.53 -5.19 -1.16
C THR A 179 -5.27 -4.39 0.12
N LEU A 180 -5.96 -3.28 0.31
CA LEU A 180 -5.85 -2.47 1.53
C LEU A 180 -6.37 -3.23 2.75
N ASP A 181 -7.50 -3.93 2.61
CA ASP A 181 -8.07 -4.78 3.66
C ASP A 181 -7.10 -5.92 4.02
N ARG A 182 -6.48 -6.55 3.02
CA ARG A 182 -5.44 -7.57 3.20
C ARG A 182 -4.20 -7.03 3.93
N PHE A 183 -3.76 -5.83 3.62
CA PHE A 183 -2.64 -5.20 4.33
C PHE A 183 -2.98 -4.94 5.80
N SER A 184 -4.18 -4.48 6.07
CA SER A 184 -4.67 -4.25 7.44
C SER A 184 -4.73 -5.56 8.23
N ASP A 185 -5.25 -6.65 7.63
CA ASP A 185 -5.27 -7.98 8.23
C ASP A 185 -3.85 -8.52 8.49
N LEU A 186 -2.93 -8.31 7.56
CA LEU A 186 -1.54 -8.72 7.70
C LEU A 186 -0.86 -7.99 8.87
N VAL A 187 -1.06 -6.69 9.00
CA VAL A 187 -0.53 -5.90 10.12
C VAL A 187 -1.19 -6.31 11.45
N HIS A 188 -2.47 -6.66 11.44
CA HIS A 188 -3.16 -7.21 12.60
C HIS A 188 -2.55 -8.56 13.03
N ARG A 189 -2.31 -9.48 12.08
CA ARG A 189 -1.61 -10.75 12.38
C ARG A 189 -0.20 -10.50 12.92
N TYR A 190 0.47 -9.47 12.40
CA TYR A 190 1.77 -9.06 12.89
C TYR A 190 1.71 -8.51 14.31
N SER A 191 0.71 -7.68 14.66
CA SER A 191 0.54 -7.17 16.02
C SER A 191 0.40 -8.31 17.05
N ILE A 192 -0.33 -9.36 16.69
CA ILE A 192 -0.47 -10.57 17.52
C ILE A 192 0.88 -11.29 17.67
N ALA A 193 1.63 -11.44 16.58
CA ALA A 193 2.91 -12.14 16.62
C ALA A 193 3.95 -11.39 17.48
N ILE A 194 4.03 -10.07 17.39
CA ILE A 194 4.97 -9.26 18.19
C ILE A 194 4.53 -9.09 19.64
N ALA A 195 3.26 -9.23 19.95
CA ALA A 195 2.80 -9.23 21.35
C ALA A 195 3.39 -10.39 22.16
N GLU A 196 3.63 -11.54 21.52
CA GLU A 196 4.22 -12.72 22.15
C GLU A 196 5.76 -12.65 22.24
N THR A 197 6.41 -11.84 21.39
CA THR A 197 7.86 -11.62 21.42
C THR A 197 8.27 -10.53 22.41
N GLY A 198 7.39 -9.58 22.71
CA GLY A 198 7.67 -8.44 23.59
C GLY A 198 8.59 -7.39 22.93
N ASP A 199 9.57 -6.87 23.67
CA ASP A 199 10.59 -6.01 23.10
C ASP A 199 11.56 -6.85 22.24
N PHE A 200 11.70 -6.51 20.97
CA PHE A 200 12.54 -7.25 20.05
C PHE A 200 14.02 -7.27 20.48
N ALA A 201 14.51 -6.18 21.10
CA ALA A 201 15.88 -6.12 21.58
C ALA A 201 16.16 -7.18 22.64
N ASP A 202 15.20 -7.46 23.50
CA ASP A 202 15.30 -8.40 24.61
C ASP A 202 14.82 -9.82 24.26
N PHE A 203 14.29 -10.03 23.07
CA PHE A 203 13.78 -11.34 22.67
C PHE A 203 14.93 -12.35 22.50
N PRO A 204 14.98 -13.44 23.28
CA PRO A 204 16.12 -14.36 23.33
C PRO A 204 16.42 -15.06 21.99
N LEU A 205 15.40 -15.24 21.15
CA LEU A 205 15.49 -15.95 19.87
C LEU A 205 15.41 -14.99 18.66
N LYS A 206 15.73 -13.71 18.82
CA LYS A 206 15.69 -12.69 17.76
C LYS A 206 16.56 -13.00 16.54
N ASP A 207 17.60 -13.81 16.77
CA ASP A 207 18.56 -14.19 15.73
C ASP A 207 18.20 -15.52 15.05
N ILE A 208 17.07 -16.15 15.39
CA ILE A 208 16.58 -17.39 14.78
C ILE A 208 15.61 -17.08 13.68
N GLY A 209 15.89 -17.55 12.46
CA GLY A 209 15.17 -17.18 11.24
C GLY A 209 14.15 -18.19 10.72
N ILE A 210 13.80 -19.25 11.48
CA ILE A 210 12.82 -20.24 11.03
C ILE A 210 11.43 -19.62 10.86
N THR A 211 10.68 -20.12 9.86
CA THR A 211 9.31 -19.68 9.55
C THR A 211 8.24 -20.74 9.81
N SER A 212 8.65 -21.91 10.27
CA SER A 212 7.74 -23.02 10.60
C SER A 212 8.11 -23.59 11.96
N TYR A 213 7.14 -24.17 12.65
CA TYR A 213 7.32 -24.74 13.96
C TYR A 213 6.63 -26.11 14.08
N SER A 214 7.35 -27.04 14.73
CA SER A 214 6.77 -28.28 15.24
C SER A 214 7.37 -28.62 16.61
N MET A 215 6.72 -29.49 17.37
CA MET A 215 7.25 -29.97 18.65
C MET A 215 8.58 -30.72 18.47
N GLU A 216 8.70 -31.47 17.39
CA GLU A 216 9.94 -32.17 17.05
C GLU A 216 11.09 -31.19 16.77
N GLN A 217 10.82 -30.10 16.02
CA GLN A 217 11.80 -29.03 15.77
C GLN A 217 12.23 -28.36 17.09
N ARG A 218 11.30 -28.12 18.01
CA ARG A 218 11.63 -27.54 19.33
C ARG A 218 12.55 -28.46 20.09
N ASP A 219 12.22 -29.75 20.19
CA ASP A 219 13.00 -30.73 20.95
C ASP A 219 14.41 -30.92 20.35
N LYS A 220 14.47 -30.92 18.99
CA LYS A 220 15.74 -30.92 18.28
C LYS A 220 16.56 -29.67 18.59
N PHE A 221 15.94 -28.48 18.49
CA PHE A 221 16.57 -27.19 18.77
C PHE A 221 17.15 -27.15 20.18
N HIS A 222 16.36 -27.52 21.18
CA HIS A 222 16.78 -27.57 22.56
C HIS A 222 17.99 -28.52 22.77
N THR A 223 17.89 -29.73 22.21
CA THR A 223 18.94 -30.76 22.42
C THR A 223 20.23 -30.38 21.71
N GLU A 224 20.14 -29.88 20.46
CA GLU A 224 21.32 -29.48 19.68
C GLU A 224 21.98 -28.21 20.23
N ALA A 225 21.19 -27.21 20.66
CA ALA A 225 21.71 -26.01 21.28
C ALA A 225 22.44 -26.32 22.60
N ALA A 226 21.86 -27.18 23.46
CA ALA A 226 22.48 -27.57 24.71
C ALA A 226 23.77 -28.39 24.49
N ASP A 227 23.77 -29.36 23.57
CA ASP A 227 24.98 -30.14 23.21
C ASP A 227 26.08 -29.22 22.67
N LEU A 228 25.72 -28.28 21.80
CA LEU A 228 26.66 -27.32 21.21
C LEU A 228 27.21 -26.34 22.26
N ALA A 229 26.41 -25.88 23.22
CA ALA A 229 26.87 -25.01 24.29
C ALA A 229 27.97 -25.67 25.13
N GLN A 230 27.78 -26.94 25.51
CA GLN A 230 28.78 -27.71 26.21
C GLN A 230 30.05 -27.91 25.36
N LYS A 231 29.87 -28.21 24.08
CA LYS A 231 31.01 -28.39 23.16
C LYS A 231 31.74 -27.10 22.87
N ALA A 232 31.07 -25.95 22.80
CA ALA A 232 31.71 -24.64 22.62
C ALA A 232 32.68 -24.37 23.82
N THR A 233 32.21 -24.62 25.05
CA THR A 233 33.04 -24.47 26.25
C THR A 233 34.26 -25.41 26.24
N ALA A 234 34.07 -26.66 25.83
CA ALA A 234 35.18 -27.60 25.67
C ALA A 234 36.13 -27.19 24.53
N SER A 235 35.58 -26.72 23.42
CA SER A 235 36.33 -26.28 22.24
C SER A 235 37.16 -25.02 22.48
N SER A 236 36.81 -24.20 23.48
CA SER A 236 37.63 -23.04 23.88
C SER A 236 39.01 -23.49 24.36
N LYS A 237 39.07 -24.53 25.20
CA LYS A 237 40.32 -25.12 25.64
C LYS A 237 41.09 -25.80 24.50
N CYS A 238 40.39 -26.49 23.60
CA CYS A 238 40.99 -27.11 22.44
C CYS A 238 41.63 -26.07 21.49
N ALA A 239 40.91 -24.96 21.24
CA ALA A 239 41.44 -23.87 20.40
C ALA A 239 42.69 -23.22 21.05
N GLN A 240 42.68 -23.00 22.36
CA GLN A 240 43.87 -22.50 23.08
C GLN A 240 45.06 -23.45 22.96
N THR A 241 44.82 -24.76 23.14
CA THR A 241 45.91 -25.78 22.96
C THR A 241 46.44 -25.81 21.54
N LEU A 242 45.58 -25.76 20.52
CA LEU A 242 45.98 -25.69 19.13
C LEU A 242 46.73 -24.39 18.80
N ALA A 243 46.28 -23.25 19.30
CA ALA A 243 46.98 -21.99 19.13
C ALA A 243 48.38 -22.02 19.68
N GLN A 244 48.53 -22.54 20.90
CA GLN A 244 49.87 -22.74 21.52
C GLN A 244 50.73 -23.71 20.71
N ALA A 245 50.15 -24.84 20.29
CA ALA A 245 50.85 -25.88 19.56
C ALA A 245 51.32 -25.39 18.14
N TYR A 246 50.55 -24.51 17.51
CA TYR A 246 50.89 -23.90 16.21
C TYR A 246 51.58 -22.55 16.33
N SER A 247 51.96 -22.14 17.54
CA SER A 247 52.63 -20.85 17.81
C SER A 247 51.80 -19.62 17.32
N TYR A 248 50.48 -19.74 17.41
CA TYR A 248 49.57 -18.61 17.12
C TYR A 248 49.29 -17.85 18.44
N SER A 249 49.49 -16.54 18.42
CA SER A 249 49.37 -15.67 19.61
C SER A 249 48.29 -14.58 19.45
N GLY A 250 47.47 -14.60 18.41
CA GLY A 250 46.39 -13.66 18.20
C GLY A 250 45.07 -14.06 18.87
N ASP A 251 44.06 -13.21 18.72
CA ASP A 251 42.72 -13.41 19.26
C ASP A 251 42.03 -14.66 18.70
N LEU A 252 41.23 -15.33 19.50
CA LEU A 252 40.50 -16.54 19.12
C LEU A 252 39.07 -16.20 18.65
N ASP A 253 38.97 -15.27 17.69
CA ASP A 253 37.71 -14.99 16.99
C ASP A 253 37.31 -16.16 16.05
N LYS A 254 36.10 -16.11 15.48
CA LYS A 254 35.59 -17.19 14.60
C LYS A 254 36.57 -17.55 13.47
N THR A 255 37.24 -16.53 12.90
CA THR A 255 38.18 -16.71 11.82
C THR A 255 39.44 -17.44 12.24
N ALA A 256 39.97 -17.08 13.41
CA ALA A 256 41.14 -17.76 13.97
C ALA A 256 40.83 -19.20 14.38
N VAL A 257 39.71 -19.44 15.04
CA VAL A 257 39.27 -20.79 15.41
C VAL A 257 39.07 -21.68 14.19
N LYS A 258 38.48 -21.13 13.12
CA LYS A 258 38.34 -21.82 11.84
C LYS A 258 39.71 -22.10 11.20
N MET A 259 40.60 -21.14 11.19
CA MET A 259 41.98 -21.31 10.71
C MET A 259 42.66 -22.47 11.43
N LEU A 260 42.61 -22.53 12.77
CA LEU A 260 43.23 -23.61 13.55
C LEU A 260 42.65 -24.98 13.22
N SER A 261 41.35 -25.06 13.02
CA SER A 261 40.65 -26.28 12.57
C SER A 261 41.08 -26.71 11.17
N ASP A 262 41.18 -25.77 10.23
CA ASP A 262 41.56 -26.04 8.83
C ASP A 262 43.01 -26.44 8.73
N ILE A 263 43.92 -25.85 9.53
CA ILE A 263 45.32 -26.29 9.66
C ILE A 263 45.39 -27.74 10.17
N TYR A 264 44.61 -28.05 11.19
CA TYR A 264 44.52 -29.43 11.72
C TYR A 264 44.07 -30.41 10.64
N LYS A 265 42.96 -30.12 9.94
CA LYS A 265 42.46 -30.97 8.82
C LYS A 265 43.51 -31.15 7.73
N ALA A 266 44.16 -30.09 7.34
CA ALA A 266 45.25 -30.17 6.34
C ALA A 266 46.47 -30.94 6.85
N SER A 267 46.84 -30.79 8.14
CA SER A 267 48.00 -31.50 8.70
C SER A 267 47.80 -33.02 8.81
N THR A 268 46.56 -33.49 8.93
CA THR A 268 46.20 -34.92 8.96
C THR A 268 46.09 -35.52 7.53
N ALA A 269 46.10 -34.73 6.48
CA ALA A 269 46.09 -35.23 5.10
C ALA A 269 47.42 -35.94 4.75
N ASP A 270 47.34 -36.90 3.82
CA ASP A 270 48.51 -37.58 3.26
C ASP A 270 49.56 -36.62 2.68
N GLY A 271 50.83 -36.91 2.88
CA GLY A 271 51.92 -36.13 2.35
C GLY A 271 52.79 -35.49 3.44
N GLU A 272 54.03 -35.22 3.09
CA GLU A 272 54.99 -34.52 3.93
C GLU A 272 54.74 -33.01 3.88
N LEU A 273 54.96 -32.31 5.00
CA LEU A 273 54.88 -30.86 5.03
C LEU A 273 56.15 -30.24 4.51
N LEU A 274 56.04 -29.33 3.57
CA LEU A 274 57.18 -28.57 3.01
C LEU A 274 57.38 -27.28 3.81
N ASP A 275 58.00 -27.36 4.98
CA ASP A 275 58.21 -26.21 5.89
C ASP A 275 58.91 -25.04 5.20
N GLY A 276 59.92 -25.34 4.36
CA GLY A 276 60.63 -24.35 3.59
C GLY A 276 59.71 -23.56 2.65
N LEU A 277 58.73 -24.24 2.04
CA LEU A 277 57.75 -23.57 1.14
C LEU A 277 56.81 -22.65 1.91
N LEU A 278 56.35 -23.03 3.10
CA LEU A 278 55.54 -22.16 3.94
C LEU A 278 56.25 -20.85 4.35
N CYS A 279 57.61 -20.92 4.47
CA CYS A 279 58.44 -19.77 4.80
C CYS A 279 58.94 -18.99 3.57
N ALA A 280 58.59 -19.42 2.34
CA ALA A 280 59.12 -18.84 1.15
C ALA A 280 58.70 -17.37 0.94
N PRO A 281 59.64 -16.44 0.75
CA PRO A 281 59.27 -15.11 0.30
C PRO A 281 58.58 -15.22 -1.07
N HIS A 282 57.53 -14.53 -1.32
CA HIS A 282 56.76 -14.66 -2.58
C HIS A 282 56.12 -16.04 -2.79
N TYR A 283 55.49 -16.58 -1.75
CA TYR A 283 54.85 -17.89 -1.72
C TYR A 283 54.11 -18.27 -3.02
N ASP A 284 53.22 -17.42 -3.50
CA ASP A 284 52.35 -17.73 -4.67
C ASP A 284 53.18 -17.94 -5.97
N ILE A 285 54.21 -17.13 -6.14
CA ILE A 285 55.13 -17.26 -7.31
C ILE A 285 55.92 -18.57 -7.21
N THR A 286 56.41 -18.87 -6.01
CA THR A 286 57.20 -20.07 -5.76
C THR A 286 56.34 -21.33 -5.91
N LEU A 287 55.16 -21.31 -5.37
CA LEU A 287 54.17 -22.41 -5.53
C LEU A 287 53.83 -22.66 -6.98
N GLN A 288 53.64 -21.60 -7.79
CA GLN A 288 53.34 -21.75 -9.21
C GLN A 288 54.50 -22.41 -9.95
N LYS A 289 55.75 -22.01 -9.67
CA LYS A 289 56.94 -22.67 -10.25
C LYS A 289 57.01 -24.17 -9.91
N ILE A 290 56.66 -24.52 -8.65
CA ILE A 290 56.64 -25.91 -8.21
C ILE A 290 55.50 -26.69 -8.91
N LYS A 291 54.33 -26.10 -9.05
CA LYS A 291 53.20 -26.70 -9.78
C LYS A 291 53.52 -26.92 -11.27
N ASP A 292 54.20 -25.97 -11.90
CA ASP A 292 54.65 -26.10 -13.28
C ASP A 292 55.68 -27.24 -13.41
N THR A 293 56.63 -27.33 -12.46
CA THR A 293 57.61 -28.42 -12.40
C THR A 293 56.93 -29.77 -12.23
N LEU A 294 55.96 -29.87 -11.37
CA LEU A 294 55.17 -31.08 -11.13
C LEU A 294 54.42 -31.52 -12.39
N ALA A 295 53.81 -30.58 -13.11
CA ALA A 295 53.14 -30.86 -14.37
C ALA A 295 54.13 -31.40 -15.43
N ILE A 296 55.29 -30.73 -15.59
CA ILE A 296 56.35 -31.17 -16.50
C ILE A 296 56.92 -32.57 -16.14
N GLY A 297 57.05 -32.82 -14.81
CA GLY A 297 57.55 -34.12 -14.32
C GLY A 297 56.58 -35.27 -14.58
N LYS A 298 55.30 -35.03 -14.36
CA LYS A 298 54.21 -36.01 -14.67
C LYS A 298 54.17 -36.31 -16.18
N GLU A 299 54.26 -35.29 -17.01
CA GLU A 299 54.29 -35.44 -18.47
C GLU A 299 55.49 -36.16 -18.93
N TYR A 300 56.69 -35.86 -18.35
CA TYR A 300 57.92 -36.60 -18.60
C TYR A 300 57.75 -38.08 -18.30
N THR A 301 57.25 -38.45 -17.15
CA THR A 301 57.02 -39.84 -16.74
C THR A 301 56.06 -40.58 -17.69
N ALA A 302 54.95 -39.89 -18.07
CA ALA A 302 53.99 -40.43 -19.02
C ALA A 302 54.61 -40.71 -20.38
N LEU A 303 55.40 -39.77 -20.93
CA LEU A 303 56.12 -39.93 -22.19
C LEU A 303 57.15 -41.03 -22.12
N CYS A 304 57.89 -41.11 -21.02
CA CYS A 304 58.89 -42.23 -20.84
C CYS A 304 58.16 -43.58 -20.76
N THR A 305 57.04 -43.68 -20.11
CA THR A 305 56.22 -44.90 -20.03
C THR A 305 55.69 -45.30 -21.40
N ASP A 306 55.20 -44.35 -22.17
CA ASP A 306 54.73 -44.56 -23.55
C ASP A 306 55.86 -45.06 -24.46
N ILE A 307 56.98 -44.41 -24.44
CA ILE A 307 58.17 -44.86 -25.26
C ILE A 307 58.65 -46.20 -24.81
N LEU A 308 58.82 -46.49 -23.53
CA LEU A 308 59.23 -47.76 -22.97
C LEU A 308 58.25 -48.91 -23.22
N SER A 309 57.00 -48.62 -23.58
CA SER A 309 56.10 -49.67 -24.05
C SER A 309 56.47 -50.30 -25.35
N HIS A 310 57.19 -49.54 -26.22
CA HIS A 310 57.63 -49.94 -27.57
C HIS A 310 59.15 -50.16 -27.74
N PHE A 311 59.91 -49.51 -26.82
CA PHE A 311 61.40 -49.50 -26.94
C PHE A 311 62.06 -50.01 -25.66
N GLU A 312 63.31 -50.48 -25.78
CA GLU A 312 64.19 -50.82 -24.64
C GLU A 312 64.74 -49.53 -24.01
N LYS A 313 65.20 -49.58 -22.75
CA LYS A 313 65.75 -48.46 -22.02
C LYS A 313 66.94 -47.75 -22.79
N SER A 314 67.66 -48.46 -23.61
CA SER A 314 68.76 -47.93 -24.45
C SER A 314 68.30 -46.84 -25.44
N ILE A 315 67.00 -46.67 -25.65
CA ILE A 315 66.46 -45.59 -26.51
C ILE A 315 66.72 -44.19 -25.95
N PHE A 316 66.90 -44.05 -24.65
CA PHE A 316 67.22 -42.75 -24.05
C PHE A 316 68.66 -42.30 -24.28
N ASP A 317 69.57 -43.17 -24.77
CA ASP A 317 70.93 -42.86 -25.21
C ASP A 317 70.99 -42.50 -26.71
N PHE A 318 69.82 -42.58 -27.37
CA PHE A 318 69.68 -42.25 -28.77
C PHE A 318 69.80 -40.73 -29.02
N PRO A 319 70.66 -40.27 -30.00
CA PRO A 319 70.81 -38.84 -30.26
C PRO A 319 69.59 -38.23 -30.97
N ALA A 320 68.51 -37.98 -30.23
CA ALA A 320 67.22 -37.60 -30.75
C ALA A 320 67.21 -36.23 -31.46
N SER A 321 67.91 -35.24 -30.90
CA SER A 321 67.93 -33.86 -31.42
C SER A 321 68.73 -33.84 -32.79
N GLU A 322 69.84 -34.51 -32.86
CA GLU A 322 70.58 -34.60 -34.12
C GLU A 322 69.77 -35.38 -35.17
N SER A 323 69.14 -36.48 -34.78
CA SER A 323 68.33 -37.33 -35.65
C SER A 323 67.05 -36.56 -36.14
N LYS A 324 66.49 -35.68 -35.36
CA LYS A 324 65.37 -34.80 -35.75
C LYS A 324 65.82 -33.77 -36.78
N MET A 325 67.05 -33.22 -36.64
CA MET A 325 67.60 -32.31 -37.65
C MET A 325 67.78 -33.03 -38.98
N LEU A 326 68.38 -34.27 -38.94
CA LEU A 326 68.54 -35.08 -40.12
C LEU A 326 67.20 -35.48 -40.75
N TYR A 327 66.18 -35.73 -39.96
CA TYR A 327 64.82 -36.02 -40.42
C TYR A 327 64.23 -34.80 -41.18
N LYS A 328 64.28 -33.57 -40.62
CA LYS A 328 63.88 -32.35 -41.29
C LYS A 328 64.64 -32.08 -42.60
N GLN A 329 65.95 -32.30 -42.61
CA GLN A 329 66.77 -32.21 -43.84
C GLN A 329 66.37 -33.27 -44.89
N ALA A 330 66.01 -34.47 -44.47
CA ALA A 330 65.50 -35.51 -45.33
C ALA A 330 64.15 -35.15 -45.96
N GLU A 331 63.27 -34.58 -45.19
CA GLU A 331 61.94 -34.13 -45.67
C GLU A 331 62.07 -33.08 -46.79
N GLN A 332 63.07 -32.21 -46.72
CA GLN A 332 63.31 -31.16 -47.72
C GLN A 332 64.12 -31.71 -48.94
N SER A 333 64.63 -32.98 -48.94
CA SER A 333 65.42 -33.58 -50.00
C SER A 333 64.52 -34.17 -51.09
N TRP A 334 65.04 -34.23 -52.35
CA TRP A 334 64.35 -34.87 -53.44
C TRP A 334 64.23 -36.39 -53.18
N PHE A 335 63.27 -37.08 -53.87
CA PHE A 335 62.77 -38.41 -53.62
C PHE A 335 63.81 -39.50 -53.25
N LEU A 336 64.90 -39.69 -54.04
CA LEU A 336 65.94 -40.75 -53.82
C LEU A 336 66.80 -40.47 -52.56
N PRO A 337 67.34 -39.26 -52.35
CA PRO A 337 68.07 -38.92 -51.12
C PRO A 337 67.21 -38.97 -49.90
N LYS A 338 65.91 -38.56 -50.00
CA LYS A 338 64.88 -38.62 -48.92
C LYS A 338 64.74 -40.06 -48.46
N ALA A 339 64.47 -40.98 -49.38
CA ALA A 339 64.26 -42.41 -49.06
C ALA A 339 65.46 -43.08 -48.37
N MET A 340 66.69 -42.74 -48.78
CA MET A 340 67.91 -43.26 -48.17
C MET A 340 68.16 -42.68 -46.75
N LYS A 341 68.01 -41.37 -46.55
CA LYS A 341 68.21 -40.72 -45.25
C LYS A 341 67.22 -41.24 -44.23
N LEU A 342 65.93 -41.28 -44.57
CA LEU A 342 64.87 -41.81 -43.67
C LEU A 342 65.07 -43.30 -43.37
N GLY A 343 65.54 -44.11 -44.37
CA GLY A 343 65.86 -45.53 -44.17
C GLY A 343 67.00 -45.77 -43.17
N LYS A 344 68.05 -44.90 -43.15
CA LYS A 344 69.11 -44.96 -42.14
C LYS A 344 68.61 -44.66 -40.73
N LEU A 345 67.75 -43.62 -40.54
CA LEU A 345 67.14 -43.25 -39.23
C LEU A 345 66.25 -44.37 -38.74
N VAL A 346 65.41 -44.93 -39.59
CA VAL A 346 64.53 -46.07 -39.20
C VAL A 346 65.42 -47.27 -38.77
N LYS A 347 66.51 -47.56 -39.46
CA LYS A 347 67.39 -48.66 -39.11
C LYS A 347 68.12 -48.48 -37.77
N SER A 348 68.51 -47.24 -37.42
CA SER A 348 69.12 -46.94 -36.11
C SER A 348 68.12 -47.03 -34.96
N LEU A 349 66.88 -46.55 -35.15
CA LEU A 349 65.86 -46.70 -34.15
C LEU A 349 65.39 -48.14 -33.92
N LYS A 350 65.38 -48.96 -34.96
CA LYS A 350 65.06 -50.41 -34.86
C LYS A 350 65.97 -51.19 -33.92
N LEU A 351 67.20 -50.71 -33.70
CA LEU A 351 68.13 -51.33 -32.74
C LEU A 351 67.65 -51.20 -31.26
N HIS A 352 66.88 -50.24 -31.01
CA HIS A 352 66.34 -49.96 -29.65
C HIS A 352 64.87 -50.39 -29.48
N ALA A 353 64.19 -50.83 -30.55
CA ALA A 353 62.80 -51.23 -30.54
C ALA A 353 62.61 -52.67 -30.03
N LYS A 354 61.58 -52.88 -29.15
CA LYS A 354 61.18 -54.22 -28.70
C LYS A 354 60.60 -55.04 -29.86
N ASP A 355 59.87 -54.43 -30.75
CA ASP A 355 59.47 -54.98 -32.03
C ASP A 355 60.01 -54.12 -33.18
N PRO A 356 61.04 -54.56 -33.89
CA PRO A 356 61.63 -53.83 -35.02
C PRO A 356 60.63 -53.58 -36.18
N ALA A 357 59.56 -54.35 -36.30
CA ALA A 357 58.54 -54.14 -37.32
C ALA A 357 57.65 -52.93 -37.05
N SER A 358 57.46 -52.52 -35.80
CA SER A 358 56.67 -51.39 -35.39
C SER A 358 57.25 -50.01 -35.81
N VAL A 359 58.55 -49.93 -36.08
CA VAL A 359 59.22 -48.69 -36.51
C VAL A 359 59.17 -48.57 -38.02
N THR A 360 58.46 -47.59 -38.52
CA THR A 360 58.22 -47.33 -39.94
C THR A 360 58.62 -45.90 -40.30
N LYS A 361 58.68 -45.59 -41.59
CA LYS A 361 58.94 -44.22 -42.07
C LYS A 361 57.76 -43.30 -41.72
N ALA A 362 56.55 -43.84 -41.55
CA ALA A 362 55.37 -43.05 -41.27
C ALA A 362 55.31 -42.54 -39.82
N ASN A 363 55.75 -43.30 -38.83
CA ASN A 363 55.77 -42.91 -37.44
C ASN A 363 57.10 -42.37 -36.92
N LEU A 364 58.14 -42.31 -37.82
CA LEU A 364 59.49 -41.87 -37.49
C LEU A 364 59.49 -40.45 -36.89
N GLY A 365 58.72 -39.50 -37.49
CA GLY A 365 58.64 -38.12 -37.04
C GLY A 365 58.06 -38.00 -35.63
N GLU A 366 56.98 -38.74 -35.36
CA GLU A 366 56.31 -38.74 -34.04
C GLU A 366 57.23 -39.31 -32.94
N ILE A 367 57.95 -40.41 -33.24
CA ILE A 367 58.87 -40.99 -32.28
C ILE A 367 60.03 -40.03 -31.97
N LEU A 368 60.63 -39.38 -32.99
CA LEU A 368 61.67 -38.39 -32.79
C LEU A 368 61.17 -37.17 -32.01
N ASP A 369 59.96 -36.72 -32.28
CA ASP A 369 59.34 -35.60 -31.54
C ASP A 369 59.15 -35.96 -30.04
N LYS A 370 58.65 -37.15 -29.74
CA LYS A 370 58.56 -37.65 -28.37
C LYS A 370 59.85 -37.71 -27.63
N LEU A 371 60.91 -38.30 -28.33
CA LEU A 371 62.25 -38.41 -27.75
C LEU A 371 62.94 -37.05 -27.52
N CYS A 372 62.70 -36.07 -28.39
CA CYS A 372 63.22 -34.72 -28.19
C CYS A 372 62.51 -34.05 -27.01
N THR A 373 61.17 -34.19 -26.92
CA THR A 373 60.39 -33.64 -25.80
C THR A 373 60.83 -34.28 -24.46
N ILE A 374 61.11 -35.57 -24.44
CA ILE A 374 61.62 -36.24 -23.22
C ILE A 374 62.97 -35.66 -22.83
N SER A 375 63.90 -35.44 -23.79
CA SER A 375 65.20 -34.84 -23.51
C SER A 375 65.09 -33.40 -22.99
N GLU A 376 64.27 -32.57 -23.63
CA GLU A 376 64.02 -31.19 -23.21
C GLU A 376 63.44 -31.12 -21.79
N LYS A 377 62.48 -31.98 -21.47
CA LYS A 377 61.87 -32.02 -20.12
C LYS A 377 62.92 -32.56 -19.11
N LYS A 378 63.73 -33.55 -19.43
CA LYS A 378 64.79 -34.05 -18.55
C LYS A 378 65.79 -32.96 -18.21
N ASP A 379 66.22 -32.21 -19.21
CA ASP A 379 67.16 -31.10 -19.01
C ASP A 379 66.52 -29.97 -18.14
N PHE A 380 65.27 -29.66 -18.39
CA PHE A 380 64.55 -28.73 -17.56
C PHE A 380 64.47 -29.17 -16.07
N LEU A 381 64.09 -30.42 -15.80
CA LEU A 381 64.04 -30.96 -14.45
C LEU A 381 65.41 -30.97 -13.74
N ARG A 382 66.53 -31.14 -14.48
CA ARG A 382 67.86 -31.07 -13.92
C ARG A 382 68.45 -29.67 -13.73
N SER A 383 67.82 -28.69 -14.40
CA SER A 383 68.26 -27.29 -14.37
C SER A 383 67.51 -26.43 -13.40
N LEU A 384 66.61 -27.02 -12.57
CA LEU A 384 65.85 -26.23 -11.56
C LEU A 384 66.81 -25.47 -10.63
N PRO A 385 66.48 -24.19 -10.30
CA PRO A 385 67.28 -23.39 -9.40
C PRO A 385 67.44 -24.04 -8.02
N SER A 386 68.60 -23.88 -7.42
CA SER A 386 68.90 -24.49 -6.10
C SER A 386 68.04 -23.97 -4.95
N ASP A 387 67.54 -22.73 -5.06
CA ASP A 387 66.62 -22.14 -4.11
C ASP A 387 65.26 -22.85 -4.12
N VAL A 388 64.75 -23.24 -5.30
CA VAL A 388 63.53 -24.02 -5.45
C VAL A 388 63.68 -25.45 -4.98
N THR A 389 64.78 -26.10 -5.38
CA THR A 389 65.10 -27.53 -5.04
C THR A 389 65.29 -27.68 -3.52
N ALA A 390 65.90 -26.67 -2.85
CA ALA A 390 66.05 -26.65 -1.39
C ALA A 390 64.75 -26.65 -0.63
N LEU A 391 63.63 -26.09 -1.22
CA LEU A 391 62.32 -26.11 -0.61
C LEU A 391 61.64 -27.47 -0.69
N LEU A 392 62.13 -28.37 -1.56
CA LEU A 392 61.59 -29.70 -1.84
C LEU A 392 62.49 -30.81 -1.29
N THR A 393 63.32 -30.50 -0.29
CA THR A 393 64.32 -31.41 0.31
C THR A 393 63.71 -32.77 0.69
N GLY A 394 64.43 -33.84 0.24
CA GLY A 394 64.07 -35.23 0.51
C GLY A 394 63.06 -35.85 -0.48
N ILE A 395 62.27 -35.05 -1.19
CA ILE A 395 61.30 -35.58 -2.15
C ILE A 395 61.75 -35.39 -3.60
N TYR A 396 62.37 -34.27 -3.91
CA TYR A 396 62.81 -33.97 -5.30
C TYR A 396 64.15 -34.65 -5.65
N MET A 397 64.10 -35.51 -6.63
CA MET A 397 65.25 -36.26 -7.15
C MET A 397 65.41 -36.10 -8.71
N ASN A 398 65.26 -34.86 -9.19
CA ASN A 398 65.25 -34.55 -10.62
C ASN A 398 64.21 -35.41 -11.36
N GLU A 399 64.60 -36.06 -12.45
CA GLU A 399 63.74 -36.94 -13.24
C GLU A 399 63.28 -38.22 -12.52
N GLN A 400 63.93 -38.56 -11.42
CA GLN A 400 63.55 -39.75 -10.59
C GLN A 400 62.59 -39.45 -9.47
N THR A 401 62.11 -38.23 -9.41
CA THR A 401 61.09 -37.78 -8.39
C THR A 401 59.85 -38.61 -8.51
N ASP A 402 59.31 -39.06 -7.37
CA ASP A 402 57.92 -39.56 -7.28
C ASP A 402 56.96 -38.36 -7.28
N TRP A 403 56.41 -38.11 -8.45
CA TRP A 403 55.54 -36.94 -8.68
C TRP A 403 54.22 -37.02 -7.87
N ASN A 404 53.75 -38.20 -7.52
CA ASN A 404 52.55 -38.38 -6.71
C ASN A 404 52.80 -38.01 -5.23
N VAL A 405 53.98 -38.36 -4.72
CA VAL A 405 54.42 -37.98 -3.38
C VAL A 405 54.61 -36.47 -3.28
N LEU A 406 55.26 -35.89 -4.29
CA LEU A 406 55.46 -34.42 -4.36
C LEU A 406 54.13 -33.68 -4.48
N GLU A 407 53.20 -34.15 -5.27
CA GLU A 407 51.87 -33.56 -5.42
C GLU A 407 51.11 -33.53 -4.09
N LYS A 408 51.13 -34.63 -3.35
CA LYS A 408 50.51 -34.71 -2.01
C LYS A 408 51.14 -33.71 -1.04
N ALA A 409 52.45 -33.62 -1.03
CA ALA A 409 53.21 -32.70 -0.17
C ALA A 409 52.91 -31.23 -0.51
N VAL A 410 52.88 -30.89 -1.77
CA VAL A 410 52.53 -29.54 -2.27
C VAL A 410 51.06 -29.22 -1.91
N SER A 411 50.14 -30.13 -2.16
CA SER A 411 48.71 -29.94 -1.86
C SER A 411 48.45 -29.73 -0.38
N LYS A 412 49.11 -30.53 0.48
CA LYS A 412 49.03 -30.39 1.94
C LYS A 412 49.54 -29.02 2.40
N THR A 413 50.71 -28.63 1.91
CA THR A 413 51.34 -27.34 2.25
C THR A 413 50.52 -26.16 1.78
N ASP A 414 49.96 -26.22 0.56
CA ASP A 414 49.09 -25.21 0.00
C ASP A 414 47.78 -25.07 0.82
N SER A 415 47.19 -26.20 1.25
CA SER A 415 46.01 -26.19 2.09
C SER A 415 46.26 -25.51 3.46
N ILE A 416 47.43 -25.77 4.07
CA ILE A 416 47.81 -25.11 5.33
C ILE A 416 48.06 -23.62 5.12
N MET A 417 48.77 -23.22 4.06
CA MET A 417 48.99 -21.81 3.76
C MET A 417 47.67 -21.06 3.52
N ASN A 418 46.76 -21.66 2.77
CA ASN A 418 45.45 -21.09 2.53
C ASN A 418 44.63 -20.94 3.80
N ALA A 419 44.73 -21.88 4.76
CA ALA A 419 44.15 -21.74 6.07
C ALA A 419 44.74 -20.56 6.87
N ILE A 420 46.06 -20.43 6.91
CA ILE A 420 46.75 -19.33 7.60
C ILE A 420 46.36 -17.97 7.01
N LYS A 421 46.30 -17.86 5.68
CA LYS A 421 45.92 -16.62 4.98
C LYS A 421 44.50 -16.12 5.31
N GLN A 422 43.59 -16.97 5.85
CA GLN A 422 42.24 -16.56 6.24
C GLN A 422 42.26 -15.57 7.41
N LYS A 423 43.29 -15.63 8.28
CA LYS A 423 43.41 -14.75 9.45
C LYS A 423 44.49 -13.70 9.24
N ALA A 424 44.08 -12.45 9.20
CA ALA A 424 45.00 -11.33 9.13
C ALA A 424 45.90 -11.28 10.40
N GLY A 425 47.21 -11.12 10.19
CA GLY A 425 48.18 -11.08 11.30
C GLY A 425 48.74 -12.45 11.73
N ALA A 426 48.25 -13.55 11.17
CA ALA A 426 48.91 -14.85 11.35
C ALA A 426 50.23 -14.88 10.57
N ASP A 427 51.31 -15.33 11.24
CA ASP A 427 52.66 -15.42 10.62
C ASP A 427 52.96 -16.87 10.15
N PRO A 428 52.95 -17.14 8.83
CA PRO A 428 53.21 -18.47 8.32
C PRO A 428 54.60 -18.98 8.68
N ALA A 429 55.62 -18.10 8.79
CA ALA A 429 56.99 -18.51 9.09
C ALA A 429 57.14 -18.95 10.55
N GLN A 430 56.45 -18.30 11.47
CA GLN A 430 56.41 -18.71 12.88
C GLN A 430 55.68 -20.03 13.02
N MET A 431 54.53 -20.20 12.38
CA MET A 431 53.65 -21.36 12.49
C MET A 431 54.26 -22.61 11.80
N ALA A 432 55.00 -22.46 10.68
CA ALA A 432 55.60 -23.55 9.93
C ALA A 432 56.54 -24.45 10.78
N GLN A 433 57.23 -23.84 11.74
CA GLN A 433 58.20 -24.56 12.58
C GLN A 433 57.56 -25.55 13.57
N THR A 434 56.28 -25.34 13.85
CA THR A 434 55.55 -26.06 14.92
C THR A 434 54.43 -26.94 14.40
N ILE A 435 53.78 -26.60 13.27
CA ILE A 435 52.65 -27.36 12.71
C ILE A 435 53.00 -28.82 12.44
N GLY A 436 54.18 -29.09 11.81
CA GLY A 436 54.63 -30.46 11.50
C GLY A 436 54.96 -31.32 12.73
N LYS A 437 55.18 -30.70 13.90
CA LYS A 437 55.56 -31.36 15.16
C LYS A 437 54.44 -31.50 16.16
N ALA A 438 53.34 -30.78 15.93
CA ALA A 438 52.23 -30.75 16.85
C ALA A 438 51.46 -32.08 16.86
N ASN A 439 51.21 -32.61 18.07
CA ASN A 439 50.37 -33.80 18.27
C ASN A 439 49.10 -33.40 19.04
N CYS A 440 48.14 -32.83 18.37
CA CYS A 440 46.88 -32.34 18.95
C CYS A 440 45.64 -32.96 18.25
N THR A 441 45.72 -34.29 18.02
CA THR A 441 44.67 -35.00 17.25
C THR A 441 43.31 -34.93 17.91
N SER A 442 43.23 -35.11 19.22
CA SER A 442 41.97 -35.06 19.97
C SER A 442 41.34 -33.67 19.97
N GLU A 443 42.15 -32.63 20.18
CA GLU A 443 41.72 -31.23 20.24
C GLU A 443 41.28 -30.74 18.84
N GLY A 444 42.04 -31.06 17.79
CA GLY A 444 41.71 -30.70 16.43
C GLY A 444 40.45 -31.38 15.93
N GLN A 445 40.27 -32.66 16.26
CA GLN A 445 39.03 -33.40 15.94
C GLN A 445 37.81 -32.85 16.69
N ALA A 446 37.96 -32.53 17.95
CA ALA A 446 36.87 -31.93 18.73
C ALA A 446 36.46 -30.59 18.18
N LEU A 447 37.43 -29.71 17.87
CA LEU A 447 37.19 -28.39 17.34
C LEU A 447 36.53 -28.45 15.94
N SER A 448 37.03 -29.33 15.07
CA SER A 448 36.43 -29.52 13.74
C SER A 448 35.00 -30.04 13.79
N SER A 449 34.75 -31.03 14.67
CA SER A 449 33.39 -31.58 14.89
C SER A 449 32.43 -30.54 15.46
N PHE A 450 32.90 -29.67 16.34
CA PHE A 450 32.07 -28.55 16.86
C PHE A 450 31.70 -27.60 15.74
N LEU A 451 32.65 -27.13 14.91
CA LEU A 451 32.39 -26.19 13.83
C LEU A 451 31.43 -26.76 12.80
N GLU A 452 31.56 -28.04 12.43
CA GLU A 452 30.64 -28.69 11.49
C GLU A 452 29.21 -28.79 12.04
N LYS A 453 29.07 -29.14 13.31
CA LYS A 453 27.76 -29.20 13.96
C LYS A 453 27.15 -27.82 14.16
N LEU A 454 27.95 -26.82 14.51
CA LEU A 454 27.48 -25.43 14.61
C LEU A 454 26.95 -24.91 13.29
N SER A 455 27.69 -25.15 12.20
CA SER A 455 27.22 -24.79 10.86
C SER A 455 25.91 -25.49 10.48
N ALA A 456 25.79 -26.78 10.80
CA ALA A 456 24.55 -27.53 10.55
C ALA A 456 23.37 -27.00 11.40
N PHE A 457 23.63 -26.53 12.62
CA PHE A 457 22.63 -25.87 13.46
C PHE A 457 22.23 -24.51 12.89
N GLU A 458 23.22 -23.67 12.51
CA GLU A 458 22.96 -22.37 11.87
C GLU A 458 22.10 -22.56 10.62
N ASP A 459 22.38 -23.53 9.77
CA ASP A 459 21.59 -23.83 8.57
C ASP A 459 20.18 -24.36 8.90
N SER A 460 20.07 -25.29 9.87
CA SER A 460 18.79 -25.93 10.24
C SER A 460 17.80 -24.95 10.83
N PHE A 461 18.26 -23.98 11.59
CA PHE A 461 17.43 -23.02 12.33
C PHE A 461 17.58 -21.59 11.81
N SER A 462 18.32 -21.39 10.72
CA SER A 462 18.64 -20.08 10.18
C SER A 462 19.16 -19.12 11.25
N ALA A 463 20.04 -19.65 12.12
CA ALA A 463 20.56 -18.91 13.27
C ALA A 463 21.65 -17.94 12.80
N ASN A 464 21.49 -16.65 13.13
CA ASN A 464 22.46 -15.61 12.81
C ASN A 464 23.34 -15.29 14.03
N MET A 465 24.59 -15.73 13.98
CA MET A 465 25.56 -15.48 15.04
C MET A 465 26.63 -14.43 14.66
N THR A 466 26.43 -13.68 13.59
CA THR A 466 27.44 -12.73 13.07
C THR A 466 27.83 -11.65 14.08
N ALA A 467 26.93 -11.25 14.97
CA ALA A 467 27.19 -10.21 15.96
C ALA A 467 28.36 -10.54 16.92
N ILE A 468 28.66 -11.81 17.13
CA ILE A 468 29.74 -12.25 18.05
C ILE A 468 31.00 -12.74 17.34
N GLU A 469 31.00 -12.89 16.01
CA GLU A 469 32.07 -13.51 15.23
C GLU A 469 33.45 -12.84 15.37
N ALA A 470 33.46 -11.53 15.56
CA ALA A 470 34.68 -10.72 15.69
C ALA A 470 35.19 -10.62 17.14
N SER A 471 34.54 -11.28 18.10
CA SER A 471 34.93 -11.23 19.51
C SER A 471 36.19 -12.04 19.77
N GLU A 472 37.06 -11.52 20.65
CA GLU A 472 38.28 -12.22 21.13
C GLU A 472 37.96 -13.55 21.82
N ASP A 473 36.81 -13.63 22.48
CA ASP A 473 36.28 -14.87 23.09
C ASP A 473 35.01 -15.34 22.37
N TRP A 474 35.15 -15.59 21.07
CA TRP A 474 34.00 -16.05 20.25
C TRP A 474 33.37 -17.36 20.77
N LEU A 475 34.20 -18.32 21.23
CA LEU A 475 33.69 -19.61 21.72
C LEU A 475 32.95 -19.49 23.06
N GLY A 476 33.42 -18.61 23.95
CA GLY A 476 32.70 -18.32 25.20
C GLY A 476 31.35 -17.67 24.95
N LEU A 477 31.29 -16.62 24.11
CA LEU A 477 30.04 -15.97 23.72
C LEU A 477 29.10 -16.90 22.93
N SER A 478 29.66 -17.79 22.10
CA SER A 478 28.87 -18.82 21.43
C SER A 478 28.21 -19.78 22.43
N ALA A 479 28.94 -20.18 23.46
CA ALA A 479 28.39 -21.06 24.53
C ALA A 479 27.26 -20.36 25.28
N GLU A 480 27.42 -19.10 25.66
CA GLU A 480 26.39 -18.31 26.37
C GLU A 480 25.14 -18.16 25.46
N LYS A 481 25.31 -17.81 24.21
CA LYS A 481 24.21 -17.64 23.27
C LYS A 481 23.46 -18.95 23.01
N LEU A 482 24.19 -20.05 22.81
CA LEU A 482 23.58 -21.39 22.65
C LEU A 482 22.85 -21.88 23.90
N ASN A 483 23.38 -21.58 25.10
CA ASN A 483 22.65 -21.82 26.35
C ASN A 483 21.35 -21.02 26.41
N THR A 484 21.39 -19.72 26.05
CA THR A 484 20.20 -18.89 25.98
C THR A 484 19.16 -19.47 25.02
N TYR A 485 19.60 -20.02 23.91
CA TYR A 485 18.72 -20.69 22.96
C TYR A 485 18.09 -21.95 23.54
N ALA A 486 18.88 -22.79 24.20
CA ALA A 486 18.38 -23.99 24.82
C ALA A 486 17.36 -23.69 25.93
N GLU A 487 17.65 -22.75 26.83
CA GLU A 487 16.77 -22.35 27.93
C GLU A 487 15.45 -21.74 27.42
N ASN A 488 15.44 -21.13 26.25
CA ASN A 488 14.27 -20.48 25.69
C ASN A 488 13.65 -21.24 24.49
N ALA A 489 13.93 -22.54 24.36
CA ALA A 489 13.43 -23.36 23.25
C ALA A 489 11.89 -23.36 23.13
N ASP A 490 11.18 -23.21 24.24
CA ASP A 490 9.70 -23.08 24.23
C ASP A 490 9.19 -21.83 23.49
N LYS A 491 10.03 -20.80 23.39
CA LYS A 491 9.71 -19.58 22.62
C LYS A 491 9.94 -19.72 21.11
N LEU A 492 10.43 -20.86 20.65
CA LEU A 492 10.73 -21.11 19.24
C LEU A 492 9.47 -20.95 18.34
N ARG A 493 8.30 -21.28 18.86
CA ARG A 493 7.01 -21.07 18.17
C ARG A 493 6.75 -19.61 17.88
N TYR A 494 7.09 -18.72 18.82
CA TYR A 494 6.90 -17.27 18.65
C TYR A 494 7.87 -16.69 17.64
N ALA A 495 9.14 -17.15 17.66
CA ALA A 495 10.12 -16.79 16.64
C ALA A 495 9.65 -17.21 15.24
N ALA A 496 9.16 -18.45 15.08
CA ALA A 496 8.66 -18.95 13.79
C ALA A 496 7.43 -18.17 13.31
N GLN A 497 6.49 -17.88 14.20
CA GLN A 497 5.29 -17.09 13.88
C GLN A 497 5.67 -15.67 13.47
N PHE A 498 6.53 -15.02 14.24
CA PHE A 498 7.04 -13.68 13.93
C PHE A 498 7.71 -13.65 12.55
N ASN A 499 8.68 -14.54 12.30
CA ASN A 499 9.41 -14.57 11.03
C ASN A 499 8.52 -14.90 9.84
N SER A 500 7.50 -15.74 10.01
CA SER A 500 6.54 -16.06 8.96
C SER A 500 5.76 -14.84 8.53
N VAL A 501 5.21 -14.08 9.48
CA VAL A 501 4.43 -12.86 9.18
C VAL A 501 5.33 -11.73 8.73
N ASP A 502 6.52 -11.60 9.29
CA ASP A 502 7.54 -10.63 8.89
C ASP A 502 7.95 -10.80 7.41
N LYS A 503 8.13 -12.05 6.99
CA LYS A 503 8.36 -12.38 5.59
C LYS A 503 7.19 -11.97 4.70
N GLU A 504 5.95 -12.26 5.12
CA GLU A 504 4.76 -11.85 4.36
C GLU A 504 4.67 -10.32 4.25
N LEU A 505 5.02 -9.55 5.29
CA LEU A 505 5.11 -8.09 5.24
C LEU A 505 6.12 -7.63 4.19
N SER A 506 7.32 -8.21 4.21
CA SER A 506 8.38 -7.90 3.27
C SER A 506 8.00 -8.21 1.83
N ASP A 507 7.40 -9.37 1.58
CA ASP A 507 6.93 -9.81 0.26
C ASP A 507 5.81 -8.90 -0.30
N ASN A 508 5.07 -8.20 0.57
CA ASN A 508 4.05 -7.23 0.21
C ASN A 508 4.52 -5.76 0.25
N GLY A 509 5.82 -5.51 0.42
CA GLY A 509 6.40 -4.16 0.44
C GLY A 509 6.14 -3.37 1.73
N LEU A 510 5.76 -4.05 2.81
CA LEU A 510 5.47 -3.47 4.13
C LEU A 510 6.63 -3.65 5.14
N SER A 511 7.87 -3.84 4.66
CA SER A 511 9.06 -4.03 5.51
C SER A 511 9.28 -2.91 6.52
N GLY A 512 8.83 -1.68 6.20
CA GLY A 512 8.94 -0.54 7.14
C GLY A 512 8.12 -0.72 8.43
N VAL A 513 7.10 -1.57 8.43
CA VAL A 513 6.34 -1.93 9.64
C VAL A 513 7.22 -2.76 10.58
N SER A 514 7.86 -3.78 10.03
CA SER A 514 8.77 -4.67 10.73
C SER A 514 10.02 -3.94 11.24
N GLU A 515 10.61 -3.10 10.42
CA GLU A 515 11.78 -2.28 10.78
C GLU A 515 11.48 -1.37 11.96
N SER A 516 10.30 -0.74 11.98
CA SER A 516 9.89 0.12 13.08
C SER A 516 9.74 -0.60 14.41
N TYR A 517 9.27 -1.85 14.40
CA TYR A 517 9.23 -2.69 15.60
C TYR A 517 10.65 -3.13 16.02
N ARG A 518 11.48 -3.59 15.08
CA ARG A 518 12.86 -4.02 15.36
C ARG A 518 13.73 -2.92 15.96
N THR A 519 13.45 -1.66 15.59
CA THR A 519 14.16 -0.48 16.11
C THR A 519 13.53 0.10 17.39
N GLY A 520 12.44 -0.47 17.89
CA GLY A 520 11.74 -0.01 19.08
C GLY A 520 10.91 1.28 18.88
N ASN A 521 10.66 1.70 17.63
CA ASN A 521 9.85 2.88 17.33
C ASN A 521 8.35 2.65 17.58
N VAL A 522 7.91 1.39 17.50
CA VAL A 522 6.53 0.99 17.70
C VAL A 522 6.46 -0.34 18.44
N ASP A 523 5.48 -0.49 19.30
CA ASP A 523 5.15 -1.72 20.04
C ASP A 523 3.93 -2.44 19.46
N SER A 524 3.60 -3.60 20.03
CA SER A 524 2.47 -4.43 19.60
C SER A 524 1.10 -3.74 19.73
N GLU A 525 0.92 -2.86 20.71
CA GLU A 525 -0.35 -2.18 20.98
C GLU A 525 -0.61 -1.04 19.98
N ASN A 526 0.47 -0.45 19.45
CA ASN A 526 0.41 0.77 18.65
C ASN A 526 0.72 0.54 17.16
N VAL A 527 1.22 -0.64 16.76
CA VAL A 527 1.61 -0.92 15.36
C VAL A 527 0.44 -0.76 14.37
N GLU A 528 -0.76 -1.22 14.71
CA GLU A 528 -1.95 -1.06 13.87
C GLU A 528 -2.37 0.41 13.74
N LYS A 529 -2.32 1.16 14.84
CA LYS A 529 -2.63 2.58 14.85
C LYS A 529 -1.61 3.38 14.02
N ALA A 530 -0.32 3.06 14.17
CA ALA A 530 0.76 3.69 13.42
C ALA A 530 0.65 3.38 11.91
N PHE A 531 0.31 2.15 11.55
CA PHE A 531 0.02 1.77 10.17
C PHE A 531 -1.19 2.53 9.62
N SER A 532 -2.31 2.54 10.36
CA SER A 532 -3.51 3.29 10.00
C SER A 532 -3.22 4.78 9.82
N CYS A 533 -2.42 5.38 10.70
CA CYS A 533 -2.01 6.78 10.62
C CYS A 533 -1.28 7.07 9.30
N THR A 534 -0.24 6.31 9.02
CA THR A 534 0.62 6.51 7.84
C THR A 534 -0.15 6.29 6.54
N VAL A 535 -0.92 5.19 6.45
CA VAL A 535 -1.69 4.84 5.25
C VAL A 535 -2.77 5.88 4.98
N ASN A 536 -3.58 6.23 5.99
CA ASN A 536 -4.68 7.18 5.80
C ASN A 536 -4.16 8.59 5.48
N TYR A 537 -3.04 9.00 6.05
CA TYR A 537 -2.38 10.26 5.68
C TYR A 537 -1.97 10.27 4.19
N GLN A 538 -1.33 9.21 3.73
CA GLN A 538 -0.90 9.09 2.33
C GLN A 538 -2.09 9.01 1.38
N LEU A 539 -3.13 8.22 1.71
CA LEU A 539 -4.36 8.13 0.93
C LEU A 539 -5.07 9.47 0.84
N ALA A 540 -5.18 10.22 1.97
CA ALA A 540 -5.76 11.56 1.97
C ALA A 540 -5.01 12.51 1.02
N LEU A 541 -3.68 12.51 1.08
CA LEU A 541 -2.85 13.31 0.16
C LEU A 541 -3.02 12.90 -1.31
N MET A 542 -3.08 11.59 -1.60
CA MET A 542 -3.30 11.10 -2.96
C MET A 542 -4.67 11.49 -3.50
N ILE A 543 -5.72 11.38 -2.68
CA ILE A 543 -7.07 11.76 -3.04
C ILE A 543 -7.15 13.27 -3.32
N ILE A 544 -6.57 14.10 -2.43
CA ILE A 544 -6.55 15.56 -2.60
C ILE A 544 -5.82 15.94 -3.89
N ASN A 545 -4.64 15.38 -4.13
CA ASN A 545 -3.83 15.73 -5.30
C ASN A 545 -4.41 15.17 -6.61
N GLY A 546 -5.14 14.06 -6.54
CA GLY A 546 -5.76 13.41 -7.70
C GLY A 546 -7.10 14.02 -8.15
N ASP A 547 -7.75 14.81 -7.30
CA ASP A 547 -9.06 15.41 -7.59
C ASP A 547 -8.98 16.95 -7.64
N LYS A 548 -9.24 17.52 -8.80
CA LYS A 548 -9.21 18.98 -9.00
C LYS A 548 -10.18 19.73 -8.08
N ARG A 549 -11.31 19.12 -7.71
CA ARG A 549 -12.31 19.70 -6.80
C ARG A 549 -11.73 19.89 -5.40
N LEU A 550 -10.79 19.04 -4.99
CA LEU A 550 -10.16 19.02 -3.68
C LEU A 550 -8.82 19.73 -3.66
N SER A 551 -8.01 19.61 -4.71
CA SER A 551 -6.69 20.24 -4.78
C SER A 551 -6.74 21.76 -4.82
N GLN A 552 -7.85 22.32 -5.32
CA GLN A 552 -8.11 23.77 -5.34
C GLN A 552 -8.87 24.26 -4.11
N PHE A 553 -9.27 23.36 -3.22
CA PHE A 553 -10.02 23.68 -2.01
C PHE A 553 -9.11 24.41 -1.00
N SER A 554 -9.58 25.58 -0.54
CA SER A 554 -9.05 26.23 0.65
C SER A 554 -10.19 26.54 1.61
N SER A 555 -9.96 26.46 2.90
CA SER A 555 -10.97 26.80 3.91
C SER A 555 -11.48 28.22 3.76
N ASN A 556 -10.64 29.16 3.37
CA ASN A 556 -11.02 30.55 3.12
C ASN A 556 -11.97 30.64 1.92
N SER A 557 -11.62 30.03 0.77
CA SER A 557 -12.48 30.05 -0.43
C SER A 557 -13.82 29.33 -0.20
N ALA A 558 -13.85 28.29 0.62
CA ALA A 558 -15.08 27.60 0.99
C ALA A 558 -15.98 28.46 1.88
N ASN A 559 -15.42 29.14 2.88
CA ASN A 559 -16.16 30.06 3.73
C ASN A 559 -16.71 31.26 2.95
N ASP A 560 -15.89 31.78 2.01
CA ASP A 560 -16.33 32.86 1.10
C ASP A 560 -17.50 32.39 0.22
N LEU A 561 -17.43 31.18 -0.32
CA LEU A 561 -18.50 30.61 -1.14
C LEU A 561 -19.79 30.38 -0.31
N ILE A 562 -19.67 29.88 0.93
CA ILE A 562 -20.80 29.73 1.84
C ILE A 562 -21.43 31.09 2.15
N THR A 563 -20.62 32.10 2.41
CA THR A 563 -21.10 33.46 2.68
C THR A 563 -21.80 34.05 1.46
N GLN A 564 -21.18 33.94 0.28
CA GLN A 564 -21.80 34.39 -0.96
C GLN A 564 -23.10 33.65 -1.28
N PHE A 565 -23.16 32.33 -0.99
CA PHE A 565 -24.39 31.54 -1.17
C PHE A 565 -25.50 32.04 -0.25
N LYS A 566 -25.22 32.34 1.02
CA LYS A 566 -26.19 32.93 1.96
C LYS A 566 -26.69 34.27 1.48
N ASP A 567 -25.80 35.17 1.08
CA ASP A 567 -26.16 36.50 0.60
C ASP A 567 -27.00 36.42 -0.70
N THR A 568 -26.64 35.50 -1.62
CA THR A 568 -27.40 35.26 -2.85
C THR A 568 -28.79 34.66 -2.50
N LEU A 569 -28.89 33.75 -1.54
CA LEU A 569 -30.17 33.16 -1.09
C LEU A 569 -31.09 34.21 -0.47
N ASP A 570 -30.55 35.07 0.37
CA ASP A 570 -31.32 36.16 0.99
C ASP A 570 -31.81 37.19 -0.08
N LYS A 571 -30.97 37.50 -1.05
CA LYS A 571 -31.34 38.35 -2.20
C LYS A 571 -32.44 37.68 -3.03
N PHE A 572 -32.22 36.40 -3.37
CA PHE A 572 -33.19 35.61 -4.16
C PHE A 572 -34.54 35.47 -3.47
N SER A 573 -34.56 35.24 -2.17
CA SER A 573 -35.81 35.19 -1.39
C SER A 573 -36.60 36.50 -1.50
N ARG A 574 -35.94 37.66 -1.44
CA ARG A 574 -36.59 38.98 -1.62
C ARG A 574 -37.11 39.17 -3.05
N LEU A 575 -36.30 38.79 -4.04
CA LEU A 575 -36.73 38.85 -5.44
C LEU A 575 -37.88 37.89 -5.74
N THR A 576 -37.93 36.72 -5.07
CA THR A 576 -39.05 35.76 -5.18
C THR A 576 -40.37 36.36 -4.72
N ILE A 577 -40.35 37.17 -3.63
CA ILE A 577 -41.52 37.89 -3.20
C ILE A 577 -41.99 38.91 -4.26
N GLN A 578 -41.06 39.68 -4.82
CA GLN A 578 -41.38 40.66 -5.86
C GLN A 578 -41.91 40.00 -7.12
N GLU A 579 -41.31 38.90 -7.56
CA GLU A 579 -41.76 38.11 -8.71
C GLU A 579 -43.17 37.53 -8.46
N LEU A 580 -43.42 36.99 -7.26
CA LEU A 580 -44.76 36.49 -6.92
C LEU A 580 -45.80 37.60 -6.97
N LEU A 581 -45.50 38.77 -6.37
CA LEU A 581 -46.41 39.94 -6.41
C LEU A 581 -46.62 40.44 -7.85
N ALA A 582 -45.57 40.42 -8.68
CA ALA A 582 -45.69 40.80 -10.08
C ALA A 582 -46.62 39.86 -10.85
N ARG A 583 -46.47 38.52 -10.67
CA ARG A 583 -47.35 37.51 -11.27
C ARG A 583 -48.80 37.65 -10.83
N LEU A 584 -49.05 37.83 -9.55
CA LEU A 584 -50.39 37.97 -9.02
C LEU A 584 -51.03 39.28 -9.50
N SER A 585 -50.33 40.42 -9.42
CA SER A 585 -50.85 41.71 -9.90
C SER A 585 -51.15 41.72 -11.42
N ALA A 586 -50.37 40.95 -12.19
CA ALA A 586 -50.62 40.85 -13.63
C ALA A 586 -51.97 40.25 -13.99
N LYS A 587 -52.54 39.39 -13.13
CA LYS A 587 -53.82 38.72 -13.32
C LYS A 587 -55.05 39.62 -13.03
N ILE A 588 -54.83 40.69 -12.26
CA ILE A 588 -55.90 41.61 -11.92
C ILE A 588 -56.37 42.32 -13.21
N PRO A 589 -57.65 42.26 -13.55
CA PRO A 589 -58.15 42.93 -14.73
C PRO A 589 -57.97 44.44 -14.65
N ALA A 590 -57.64 45.10 -15.80
CA ALA A 590 -57.52 46.55 -15.86
C ALA A 590 -58.87 47.22 -15.53
N GLN A 591 -58.83 48.24 -14.70
CA GLN A 591 -60.01 49.01 -14.40
C GLN A 591 -60.44 49.89 -15.58
N GLY A 592 -61.18 49.30 -16.51
CA GLY A 592 -61.80 50.10 -17.62
C GLY A 592 -63.03 50.81 -17.14
N SER A 593 -63.29 52.02 -17.71
CA SER A 593 -64.43 52.86 -17.37
C SER A 593 -65.80 52.32 -17.83
N ALA A 594 -65.83 51.31 -18.70
CA ALA A 594 -67.04 50.71 -19.24
C ALA A 594 -67.04 49.19 -19.11
N CYS A 595 -67.47 48.65 -17.97
CA CYS A 595 -67.75 47.23 -17.78
C CYS A 595 -69.27 46.98 -18.02
N ALA A 596 -69.58 45.96 -18.85
CA ALA A 596 -70.95 45.51 -19.00
C ALA A 596 -71.50 45.11 -17.62
N SER A 597 -72.73 45.56 -17.32
CA SER A 597 -73.34 45.32 -16.02
C SER A 597 -73.57 43.83 -15.68
N THR A 598 -73.55 42.97 -16.65
CA THR A 598 -73.67 41.51 -16.56
C THR A 598 -72.36 40.81 -16.38
N SER A 599 -71.21 41.47 -16.60
CA SER A 599 -69.91 40.89 -16.37
C SER A 599 -69.60 40.72 -14.89
N GLU A 600 -68.71 39.74 -14.53
CA GLU A 600 -68.28 39.51 -13.13
C GLU A 600 -67.76 40.80 -12.48
N MET A 601 -66.98 41.61 -13.20
CA MET A 601 -66.46 42.91 -12.78
C MET A 601 -67.58 43.90 -12.53
N GLY A 602 -68.59 43.97 -13.43
CA GLY A 602 -69.74 44.83 -13.27
C GLY A 602 -70.67 44.45 -12.05
N ILE A 603 -70.79 43.15 -11.81
CA ILE A 603 -71.50 42.62 -10.63
C ILE A 603 -70.74 42.98 -9.36
N LEU A 604 -69.44 42.82 -9.27
CA LEU A 604 -68.60 43.16 -8.14
C LEU A 604 -68.66 44.68 -7.85
N LYS A 605 -68.41 45.51 -8.86
CA LYS A 605 -68.52 47.00 -8.68
C LYS A 605 -69.84 47.47 -8.15
N ARG A 606 -70.96 46.87 -8.61
CA ARG A 606 -72.33 47.19 -8.07
C ARG A 606 -72.45 46.71 -6.64
N ALA A 607 -71.95 45.53 -6.27
CA ALA A 607 -71.99 45.01 -4.92
C ALA A 607 -71.19 45.93 -3.98
N ILE A 608 -70.03 46.40 -4.34
CA ILE A 608 -69.23 47.38 -3.59
C ILE A 608 -69.99 48.69 -3.42
N LYS A 609 -70.48 49.27 -4.51
CA LYS A 609 -71.20 50.55 -4.53
C LYS A 609 -72.46 50.52 -3.64
N SER A 610 -73.13 49.38 -3.58
CA SER A 610 -74.34 49.21 -2.80
C SER A 610 -74.07 48.76 -1.34
N ASN A 611 -72.81 48.63 -0.92
CA ASN A 611 -72.41 47.99 0.35
C ASN A 611 -73.03 46.63 0.53
N GLY A 612 -73.25 45.90 -0.56
CA GLY A 612 -73.79 44.56 -0.55
C GLY A 612 -75.29 44.44 -0.23
N ARG A 613 -76.07 45.52 -0.21
CA ARG A 613 -77.51 45.51 0.14
C ARG A 613 -78.35 44.64 -0.80
N MET A 614 -77.87 44.41 -2.02
CA MET A 614 -78.64 43.75 -3.11
C MET A 614 -78.48 42.24 -3.16
N MET A 615 -77.45 41.59 -2.51
CA MET A 615 -77.20 40.14 -2.59
C MET A 615 -76.36 39.61 -1.41
N SER A 616 -76.46 38.34 -1.13
CA SER A 616 -75.67 37.68 -0.09
C SER A 616 -74.18 37.46 -0.63
N LEU A 617 -73.26 37.30 0.32
CA LEU A 617 -71.83 36.96 -0.10
C LEU A 617 -71.79 35.68 -0.88
N ARG A 618 -72.50 34.62 -0.50
CA ARG A 618 -72.58 33.38 -1.26
C ARG A 618 -73.07 33.61 -2.68
N SER A 619 -74.15 34.33 -2.89
CA SER A 619 -74.69 34.66 -4.21
C SER A 619 -73.74 35.57 -5.03
N LEU A 620 -72.96 36.41 -4.36
CA LEU A 620 -71.91 37.18 -5.02
C LEU A 620 -70.81 36.27 -5.55
N PHE A 621 -70.28 35.38 -4.70
CA PHE A 621 -69.18 34.46 -5.06
C PHE A 621 -69.58 33.52 -6.22
N ASP A 622 -70.86 33.00 -6.21
CA ASP A 622 -71.38 32.17 -7.28
C ASP A 622 -71.49 32.93 -8.63
N LYS A 623 -71.66 34.25 -8.58
CA LYS A 623 -71.75 35.07 -9.82
C LYS A 623 -70.42 35.63 -10.35
N ILE A 624 -69.36 35.60 -9.52
CA ILE A 624 -68.02 36.09 -9.91
C ILE A 624 -66.88 35.08 -9.68
N PRO A 625 -67.07 33.78 -9.95
CA PRO A 625 -66.14 32.76 -9.52
C PRO A 625 -64.74 32.94 -10.16
N ASN A 626 -64.65 33.33 -11.46
CA ASN A 626 -63.39 33.52 -12.14
C ASN A 626 -62.67 34.81 -11.73
N LEU A 627 -63.42 35.90 -11.49
CA LEU A 627 -62.84 37.14 -11.00
C LEU A 627 -62.36 37.00 -9.56
N LEU A 628 -63.13 36.33 -8.71
CA LEU A 628 -62.79 36.09 -7.32
C LEU A 628 -61.46 35.32 -7.18
N ARG A 629 -61.27 34.26 -7.98
CA ARG A 629 -60.00 33.48 -8.01
C ARG A 629 -58.81 34.30 -8.58
N LYS A 630 -59.06 35.30 -9.43
CA LYS A 630 -58.01 36.20 -9.89
C LYS A 630 -57.62 37.27 -8.90
N LEU A 631 -58.59 37.77 -8.13
CA LEU A 631 -58.37 38.78 -7.10
C LEU A 631 -57.78 38.17 -5.82
N CYS A 632 -58.43 37.11 -5.33
CA CYS A 632 -58.10 36.45 -4.10
C CYS A 632 -57.91 34.94 -4.34
N PRO A 633 -56.80 34.51 -4.95
CA PRO A 633 -56.54 33.12 -5.22
C PRO A 633 -56.28 32.29 -3.92
N CYS A 634 -56.06 32.95 -2.78
CA CYS A 634 -55.93 32.32 -1.47
C CYS A 634 -57.12 32.73 -0.62
N MET A 635 -57.81 31.73 -0.03
CA MET A 635 -58.89 31.97 0.94
C MET A 635 -58.54 31.31 2.26
N LEU A 636 -58.65 32.07 3.36
CA LEU A 636 -58.42 31.62 4.73
C LEU A 636 -59.78 31.54 5.44
N MET A 637 -60.22 30.35 5.78
CA MET A 637 -61.61 30.14 6.25
C MET A 637 -61.65 29.12 7.40
N SER A 638 -62.71 29.23 8.23
CA SER A 638 -63.11 28.12 9.09
C SER A 638 -63.95 27.10 8.29
N PRO A 639 -64.06 25.83 8.70
CA PRO A 639 -64.90 24.82 8.01
C PRO A 639 -66.35 25.27 7.87
N ILE A 640 -66.91 25.91 8.94
CA ILE A 640 -68.25 26.46 8.93
C ILE A 640 -68.38 27.58 7.88
N SER A 641 -67.39 28.47 7.76
CA SER A 641 -67.37 29.50 6.75
C SER A 641 -67.32 28.95 5.34
N VAL A 642 -66.56 27.88 5.12
CA VAL A 642 -66.51 27.17 3.80
C VAL A 642 -67.91 26.68 3.42
N ALA A 643 -68.57 26.00 4.34
CA ALA A 643 -69.90 25.48 4.10
C ALA A 643 -70.94 26.62 3.85
N GLN A 644 -70.77 27.76 4.54
CA GLN A 644 -71.72 28.91 4.47
C GLN A 644 -71.49 29.71 3.16
N TYR A 645 -70.29 29.97 2.74
CA TYR A 645 -69.96 30.93 1.67
C TYR A 645 -69.53 30.31 0.34
N ILE A 646 -69.03 29.09 0.32
CA ILE A 646 -68.55 28.40 -0.89
C ILE A 646 -69.56 27.32 -1.28
N ASP A 647 -70.24 27.55 -2.38
CA ASP A 647 -71.21 26.55 -2.87
C ASP A 647 -70.45 25.27 -3.35
N PRO A 648 -71.03 24.06 -3.22
CA PRO A 648 -70.43 22.85 -3.78
C PRO A 648 -70.17 22.88 -5.29
N SER A 649 -70.87 23.71 -6.04
CA SER A 649 -70.67 23.92 -7.48
C SER A 649 -69.62 24.97 -7.81
N PHE A 650 -69.03 25.64 -6.83
CA PHE A 650 -67.91 26.58 -7.02
C PHE A 650 -66.70 25.81 -7.57
N PRO A 651 -65.93 26.40 -8.50
CA PRO A 651 -64.74 25.73 -9.01
C PRO A 651 -63.80 25.29 -7.91
N LYS A 652 -63.38 24.05 -7.94
CA LYS A 652 -62.53 23.46 -6.91
C LYS A 652 -61.20 24.23 -6.78
N PHE A 653 -60.73 24.34 -5.53
CA PHE A 653 -59.41 24.85 -5.25
C PHE A 653 -58.36 23.83 -5.63
N ASP A 654 -57.23 24.25 -6.19
CA ASP A 654 -56.18 23.35 -6.57
C ASP A 654 -55.49 22.68 -5.36
N LEU A 655 -55.50 23.40 -4.21
CA LEU A 655 -54.91 22.90 -2.97
C LEU A 655 -55.75 23.32 -1.76
N VAL A 656 -56.10 22.36 -0.90
CA VAL A 656 -56.69 22.59 0.41
C VAL A 656 -55.68 22.28 1.49
N ILE A 657 -55.41 23.19 2.40
CA ILE A 657 -54.49 23.00 3.52
C ILE A 657 -55.24 23.10 4.82
N PHE A 658 -55.25 22.06 5.62
CA PHE A 658 -55.77 22.08 6.99
C PHE A 658 -54.62 22.31 7.97
N ASP A 659 -54.80 23.24 8.91
CA ASP A 659 -53.93 23.42 10.06
C ASP A 659 -54.64 23.02 11.34
N GLU A 660 -53.87 22.55 12.34
CA GLU A 660 -54.43 22.03 13.60
C GLU A 660 -55.51 20.95 13.37
N ALA A 661 -55.28 20.07 12.39
CA ALA A 661 -56.30 19.12 11.91
C ALA A 661 -56.78 18.13 13.00
N SER A 662 -55.98 17.89 14.03
CA SER A 662 -56.37 17.07 15.19
C SER A 662 -57.54 17.61 15.96
N GLN A 663 -57.86 18.92 15.84
CA GLN A 663 -58.97 19.60 16.53
C GLN A 663 -60.26 19.58 15.72
N LEU A 664 -60.24 19.07 14.48
CA LEU A 664 -61.34 19.19 13.53
C LEU A 664 -62.09 17.86 13.40
N PRO A 665 -63.40 17.83 13.67
CA PRO A 665 -64.20 16.63 13.43
C PRO A 665 -64.20 16.24 11.95
N THR A 666 -64.07 14.96 11.65
CA THR A 666 -63.99 14.43 10.27
C THR A 666 -65.22 14.81 9.43
N ALA A 667 -66.42 14.90 10.07
CA ALA A 667 -67.64 15.28 9.39
C ALA A 667 -67.60 16.73 8.86
N GLU A 668 -66.93 17.64 9.56
CA GLU A 668 -66.77 19.05 9.16
C GLU A 668 -65.69 19.22 8.11
N ALA A 669 -64.64 18.39 8.18
CA ALA A 669 -63.56 18.37 7.19
C ALA A 669 -64.02 17.84 5.82
N ALA A 670 -64.92 16.81 5.79
CA ALA A 670 -65.36 16.15 4.55
C ALA A 670 -65.91 17.13 3.50
N GLY A 671 -66.76 18.03 3.92
CA GLY A 671 -67.36 19.03 3.03
C GLY A 671 -66.30 20.01 2.46
N THR A 672 -65.29 20.33 3.24
CA THR A 672 -64.19 21.21 2.83
C THR A 672 -63.23 20.49 1.88
N ILE A 673 -62.89 19.23 2.17
CA ILE A 673 -62.04 18.37 1.30
C ILE A 673 -62.67 18.24 -0.10
N ALA A 674 -64.01 18.08 -0.16
CA ALA A 674 -64.75 17.98 -1.44
C ALA A 674 -64.61 19.21 -2.34
N ARG A 675 -64.19 20.36 -1.81
CA ARG A 675 -63.96 21.61 -2.55
C ARG A 675 -62.53 21.76 -3.10
N GLY A 676 -61.66 20.78 -2.91
CA GLY A 676 -60.31 20.76 -3.43
C GLY A 676 -60.01 19.63 -4.38
N GLU A 677 -59.00 19.80 -5.19
CA GLU A 677 -58.39 18.74 -6.01
C GLU A 677 -57.35 17.94 -5.18
N ASN A 678 -56.58 18.64 -4.36
CA ASN A 678 -55.53 18.06 -3.51
C ASN A 678 -55.66 18.58 -2.08
N VAL A 679 -55.24 17.76 -1.09
CA VAL A 679 -55.33 18.13 0.30
C VAL A 679 -54.03 17.87 1.06
N VAL A 680 -53.61 18.84 1.86
CA VAL A 680 -52.53 18.69 2.83
C VAL A 680 -53.12 18.86 4.24
N ILE A 681 -52.96 17.85 5.07
CA ILE A 681 -53.43 17.83 6.44
C ILE A 681 -52.24 18.03 7.37
N VAL A 682 -52.21 19.18 8.07
CA VAL A 682 -51.11 19.53 8.98
C VAL A 682 -51.60 19.38 10.41
N GLY A 683 -50.87 18.65 11.23
CA GLY A 683 -51.20 18.41 12.64
C GLY A 683 -49.98 18.03 13.47
N ASP A 684 -50.20 17.90 14.75
CA ASP A 684 -49.20 17.41 15.72
C ASP A 684 -49.14 15.89 15.76
#